data_9882affa0174bd92809f03f8a4cc5be8
#
_entry.id   9882affa0174bd92809f03f8a4cc5be8
#
_cell.length_a   1.000
_cell.length_b   1.000
_cell.length_c   1.000
_cell.angle_alpha   90.00
_cell.angle_beta   90.00
_cell.angle_gamma   90.00
#
_symmetry.space_group_name_H-M   'P 1'
#
loop_
_entity.id
_entity.type
_entity.pdbx_description
1 polymer ?
#
loop_
_entity_poly.entity_id
_entity_poly.type
_entity_poly.pdbx_seq_one_letter_code
_entity_poly.pdbx_strand_id
1 'polypeptide(L)'
;MTQRIPLFLLILFFGITSVFGQAVVVPPDSTETDYEDVDDFLFDTEGLDDEDADLGGYNPGVMRSADDVFSNNAAVSFNIAYFKNRGLESRYQTIAINGLEMENLVLGRASNTQWGGLTRIFNGAECHLNLSASPFAFGDIGGSSNYNVRASSFRKQLSANYTLGNGSYNHRFMLTYASGKLKNGWSVAASASARFGTQLNYVKGTSFLGFSYFLGIEKQFNNRHSLSFSAFGAPTLQGLQANCVPEVYEITGTHYYNPNWGWYEGKRRNARVRDTHEPVFLLSHVFNSADKKVQVTTTLGSSFGHKNTSAFNFVKTSDPRPDYYRYLPSYFDDDPEQQEWVIQQWAENEDYRQINWEQLYEANRQSAALGGPSQYIIENRISQHVQVSGATSLTARLSDHINLYAGMDVRGYRQRNFKQVSDLLGGEYWLSKDKYADTLADPMLQYYDIDHAEAHLVEGDKCGYDYALNIFRENLWATLLGEYEHLRFHIGLNGTMSEVWRTGFMRYGAYRDEAAGNSPMQLWLNYGAKAGIAYKIDKHNTLEINAQWQTVAPSAAKIFVNALYSNRFIQNLTSEKDLAADFSYSMNYKFMKLRASFYFANFQDVTEHYNFYHDLYGGFVNYALTGINKRNIGVELGLEIPIGKMFAVLMAGNWGDFIFTNRPTASITANNGYAELTPGSKEVVHTIYWQNYHVAGTPQIAATLGLKFKHKDWEVKVNANYFDKIYAALNPERYTPEARGYLDEGSDQLNAIIAQERLKGQFTLDASLSKSWKIKKHTLGFSLKVTNITNNKNLVTSVSEQHRFNYSEHNADSFPNKYYYALGTTFNFGISYSLN
;
A
#
# COMPACT_ATOMS: atom_id res chain seq x y z
N MET A 1 -12.43 4.63 38.16
CA MET A 1 -11.91 6.03 38.13
C MET A 1 -12.56 6.72 36.93
N THR A 2 -13.15 7.85 37.21
CA THR A 2 -14.17 8.55 36.41
C THR A 2 -13.65 9.01 35.04
N GLN A 3 -14.41 8.63 34.03
CA GLN A 3 -14.30 9.12 32.64
C GLN A 3 -14.35 10.66 32.60
N ARG A 4 -13.32 11.29 32.10
CA ARG A 4 -13.36 12.64 31.58
C ARG A 4 -13.00 12.63 30.12
N ILE A 5 -14.00 12.40 29.27
CA ILE A 5 -13.92 12.73 27.83
C ILE A 5 -14.07 14.26 27.77
N PRO A 6 -13.19 15.01 27.10
CA PRO A 6 -13.38 16.43 26.92
C PRO A 6 -14.68 16.69 26.15
N LEU A 7 -15.59 17.40 26.78
CA LEU A 7 -16.93 17.74 26.31
C LEU A 7 -16.98 18.45 24.94
N PHE A 8 -15.84 18.90 24.45
CA PHE A 8 -15.73 19.65 23.20
C PHE A 8 -15.77 18.78 21.93
N LEU A 9 -15.41 17.51 22.02
CA LEU A 9 -15.48 16.56 20.90
C LEU A 9 -16.85 15.89 20.79
N LEU A 10 -17.59 15.79 21.88
CA LEU A 10 -18.93 15.17 21.90
C LEU A 10 -19.98 15.98 21.12
N ILE A 11 -19.86 17.31 21.05
CA ILE A 11 -20.83 18.18 20.36
C ILE A 11 -20.70 18.10 18.84
N LEU A 12 -19.52 17.80 18.31
CA LEU A 12 -19.29 17.56 16.87
C LEU A 12 -19.72 16.14 16.44
N PHE A 13 -19.72 15.16 17.35
CA PHE A 13 -20.08 13.77 17.03
C PHE A 13 -21.59 13.51 16.92
N PHE A 14 -22.43 14.24 17.64
CA PHE A 14 -23.88 14.02 17.64
C PHE A 14 -24.64 14.69 16.50
N GLY A 15 -24.00 15.62 15.77
CA GLY A 15 -24.67 16.36 14.68
C GLY A 15 -24.62 15.69 13.31
N ILE A 16 -23.76 14.66 13.11
CA ILE A 16 -23.49 14.08 11.78
C ILE A 16 -24.14 12.70 11.59
N THR A 17 -24.58 12.03 12.66
CA THR A 17 -25.09 10.66 12.59
C THR A 17 -26.52 10.49 12.07
N SER A 18 -27.23 11.58 11.73
CA SER A 18 -28.64 11.52 11.36
C SER A 18 -28.96 11.72 9.87
N VAL A 19 -27.97 11.84 8.97
CA VAL A 19 -28.22 12.19 7.56
C VAL A 19 -27.88 11.09 6.55
N PHE A 20 -27.16 10.02 6.92
CA PHE A 20 -26.80 8.99 5.93
C PHE A 20 -27.42 7.63 6.26
N GLY A 21 -28.58 7.39 5.63
CA GLY A 21 -29.18 6.08 5.52
C GLY A 21 -28.47 5.23 4.45
N GLN A 22 -28.22 4.01 4.86
CA GLN A 22 -28.13 2.78 4.04
C GLN A 22 -27.22 2.73 2.82
N ALA A 23 -26.14 1.98 2.99
CA ALA A 23 -25.57 1.02 2.05
C ALA A 23 -24.58 0.14 2.83
N VAL A 24 -24.48 -0.98 2.73
CA VAL A 24 -24.56 -2.34 2.40
C VAL A 24 -23.23 -2.86 1.86
N VAL A 25 -22.58 -3.77 2.25
CA VAL A 25 -22.04 -4.87 2.94
C VAL A 25 -21.23 -5.90 2.22
N VAL A 26 -20.31 -6.69 2.71
CA VAL A 26 -20.16 -8.08 2.60
C VAL A 26 -18.99 -8.85 3.04
N PRO A 27 -18.97 -10.12 3.26
CA PRO A 27 -18.09 -10.94 3.98
C PRO A 27 -17.10 -11.83 3.30
N PRO A 28 -16.15 -12.38 3.99
CA PRO A 28 -15.20 -13.32 3.48
C PRO A 28 -15.58 -14.71 3.67
N ASP A 29 -14.97 -15.51 2.93
CA ASP A 29 -14.87 -16.88 3.28
C ASP A 29 -13.53 -17.50 3.13
N SER A 30 -13.35 -18.45 3.98
CA SER A 30 -12.29 -19.37 4.02
C SER A 30 -12.50 -20.46 2.98
N THR A 31 -11.73 -20.54 1.98
CA THR A 31 -11.05 -21.72 1.47
C THR A 31 -9.93 -21.35 0.58
N GLU A 32 -8.79 -21.84 0.94
CA GLU A 32 -7.65 -22.14 0.08
C GLU A 32 -7.15 -21.06 -0.85
N THR A 33 -7.41 -19.77 -0.61
CA THR A 33 -6.82 -18.77 -1.48
C THR A 33 -6.95 -17.38 -1.04
N ASP A 34 -7.38 -17.13 0.16
CA ASP A 34 -7.49 -15.77 0.61
C ASP A 34 -6.16 -15.18 1.13
N TYR A 35 -5.03 -15.75 0.64
CA TYR A 35 -3.76 -15.06 0.65
C TYR A 35 -3.79 -13.76 -0.12
N GLU A 36 -4.50 -13.73 -1.23
CA GLU A 36 -4.73 -12.50 -1.97
C GLU A 36 -5.47 -11.45 -1.14
N ASP A 37 -6.23 -11.85 -0.13
CA ASP A 37 -6.95 -10.90 0.71
C ASP A 37 -6.12 -10.36 1.87
N VAL A 38 -5.22 -11.12 2.41
CA VAL A 38 -4.20 -10.60 3.33
C VAL A 38 -3.15 -9.83 2.54
N ASP A 39 -2.77 -10.32 1.36
CA ASP A 39 -1.88 -9.63 0.44
C ASP A 39 -2.54 -8.39 -0.19
N ASP A 40 -3.80 -8.40 -0.57
CA ASP A 40 -4.55 -7.20 -0.98
C ASP A 40 -4.67 -6.18 0.17
N PHE A 41 -4.65 -6.63 1.40
CA PHE A 41 -4.60 -5.76 2.56
C PHE A 41 -3.17 -5.33 2.93
N LEU A 42 -2.16 -6.16 2.62
CA LEU A 42 -0.73 -5.91 2.87
C LEU A 42 0.02 -5.42 1.62
N PHE A 43 -0.38 -5.87 0.44
CA PHE A 43 0.13 -5.44 -0.86
C PHE A 43 -0.94 -4.65 -1.60
N ASP A 44 -1.36 -3.55 -0.99
CA ASP A 44 -2.14 -2.57 -1.73
C ASP A 44 -1.27 -2.06 -2.88
N THR A 45 -1.66 -2.40 -4.09
CA THR A 45 -1.10 -1.87 -5.33
C THR A 45 -1.38 -0.38 -5.50
N GLU A 46 -1.75 0.31 -4.41
CA GLU A 46 -1.97 1.76 -4.39
C GLU A 46 -0.79 2.55 -4.94
N GLY A 47 0.42 2.02 -4.82
CA GLY A 47 1.59 2.59 -5.46
C GLY A 47 1.69 2.40 -6.97
N LEU A 48 0.86 1.53 -7.56
CA LEU A 48 0.86 1.24 -9.00
C LEU A 48 -0.02 2.19 -9.80
N ASP A 49 -1.04 2.76 -9.17
CA ASP A 49 -1.98 3.66 -9.85
C ASP A 49 -1.47 5.09 -9.99
N ASP A 50 -0.37 5.45 -9.32
CA ASP A 50 0.28 6.76 -9.44
C ASP A 50 1.24 6.84 -10.64
N GLU A 51 0.95 6.16 -11.71
CA GLU A 51 1.55 6.46 -13.01
C GLU A 51 1.05 7.80 -13.53
N ASP A 52 1.35 8.84 -12.80
CA ASP A 52 1.20 10.20 -13.26
C ASP A 52 2.33 10.52 -14.24
N ALA A 53 2.15 9.95 -15.42
CA ALA A 53 3.01 10.03 -16.56
C ALA A 53 3.37 11.45 -17.01
N ASP A 54 2.61 12.45 -16.61
CA ASP A 54 2.88 13.86 -16.92
C ASP A 54 4.21 14.36 -16.37
N LEU A 55 4.80 13.67 -15.41
CA LEU A 55 6.05 14.06 -14.76
C LEU A 55 7.17 13.02 -14.86
N GLY A 56 6.97 11.98 -15.65
CA GLY A 56 8.01 10.98 -15.90
C GLY A 56 8.07 9.85 -14.90
N GLY A 57 6.93 9.37 -14.41
CA GLY A 57 6.80 8.24 -13.48
C GLY A 57 7.26 8.61 -12.07
N TYR A 58 6.51 8.20 -11.09
CA TYR A 58 6.81 8.41 -9.67
C TYR A 58 6.90 7.06 -8.99
N ASN A 59 7.98 6.83 -8.24
CA ASN A 59 8.09 5.68 -7.37
C ASN A 59 7.66 6.09 -5.96
N PRO A 60 6.53 5.59 -5.43
CA PRO A 60 6.07 5.92 -4.08
C PRO A 60 7.03 5.46 -2.99
N GLY A 61 7.91 4.49 -3.28
CA GLY A 61 8.97 4.05 -2.38
C GLY A 61 10.17 5.00 -2.30
N VAL A 62 10.25 6.03 -3.17
CA VAL A 62 11.34 7.01 -3.17
C VAL A 62 10.77 8.42 -3.20
N MET A 63 10.94 9.17 -2.12
CA MET A 63 10.58 10.60 -2.10
C MET A 63 11.39 11.37 -3.13
N ARG A 64 10.72 12.16 -3.98
CA ARG A 64 11.38 12.96 -4.99
C ARG A 64 11.75 14.33 -4.44
N SER A 65 13.03 14.66 -4.48
CA SER A 65 13.52 16.02 -4.20
C SER A 65 14.35 16.53 -5.36
N ALA A 66 14.08 17.75 -5.82
CA ALA A 66 14.84 18.38 -6.90
C ALA A 66 16.29 18.71 -6.48
N ASP A 67 16.53 18.89 -5.19
CA ASP A 67 17.83 19.23 -4.62
C ASP A 67 18.72 18.01 -4.36
N ASP A 68 18.14 16.80 -4.38
CA ASP A 68 18.86 15.56 -4.18
C ASP A 68 19.04 14.78 -5.47
N VAL A 69 20.30 14.59 -5.89
CA VAL A 69 20.66 13.96 -7.17
C VAL A 69 20.28 12.48 -7.20
N PHE A 70 20.40 11.78 -6.07
CA PHE A 70 20.03 10.36 -6.00
C PHE A 70 18.51 10.20 -6.11
N SER A 71 17.75 10.82 -5.20
CA SER A 71 16.30 10.63 -5.13
C SER A 71 15.59 11.14 -6.39
N ASN A 72 16.07 12.22 -7.00
CA ASN A 72 15.50 12.76 -8.24
C ASN A 72 15.63 11.79 -9.42
N ASN A 73 16.74 11.03 -9.51
CA ASN A 73 16.95 10.03 -10.56
C ASN A 73 16.29 8.69 -10.20
N ALA A 74 16.44 8.22 -8.96
CA ALA A 74 15.89 6.96 -8.49
C ALA A 74 14.36 6.88 -8.56
N ALA A 75 13.66 7.95 -8.15
CA ALA A 75 12.19 8.02 -8.17
C ALA A 75 11.58 7.84 -9.58
N VAL A 76 12.34 8.14 -10.64
CA VAL A 76 11.88 7.98 -12.02
C VAL A 76 12.30 6.65 -12.61
N SER A 77 13.55 6.22 -12.33
CA SER A 77 14.18 5.09 -13.00
C SER A 77 13.92 3.75 -12.32
N PHE A 78 13.72 3.75 -10.99
CA PHE A 78 13.55 2.52 -10.21
C PHE A 78 12.08 2.12 -10.01
N ASN A 79 11.15 2.91 -10.54
CA ASN A 79 9.71 2.66 -10.39
C ASN A 79 9.29 1.29 -10.92
N ILE A 80 9.81 0.87 -12.08
CA ILE A 80 9.43 -0.39 -12.73
C ILE A 80 9.72 -1.64 -11.86
N ALA A 81 10.68 -1.56 -10.95
CA ALA A 81 11.06 -2.65 -10.06
C ALA A 81 10.52 -2.49 -8.63
N TYR A 82 9.60 -1.57 -8.38
CA TYR A 82 9.04 -1.26 -7.05
C TYR A 82 10.10 -1.06 -5.97
N PHE A 83 11.20 -0.42 -6.34
CA PHE A 83 12.32 -0.17 -5.43
C PHE A 83 11.87 0.67 -4.22
N LYS A 84 12.14 0.15 -3.03
CA LYS A 84 11.93 0.84 -1.75
C LYS A 84 13.25 1.44 -1.29
N ASN A 85 13.27 2.75 -1.09
CA ASN A 85 14.48 3.44 -0.66
C ASN A 85 14.98 2.88 0.69
N ARG A 86 16.25 2.45 0.74
CA ARG A 86 16.86 1.83 1.95
C ARG A 86 16.12 0.57 2.44
N GLY A 87 15.27 -0.05 1.60
CA GLY A 87 14.42 -1.17 1.97
C GLY A 87 13.27 -0.80 2.91
N LEU A 88 12.94 0.50 3.03
CA LEU A 88 11.89 1.01 3.91
C LEU A 88 10.52 0.89 3.25
N GLU A 89 9.58 0.31 3.95
CA GLU A 89 8.17 0.29 3.57
C GLU A 89 7.57 1.71 3.64
N SER A 90 6.48 1.96 2.91
CA SER A 90 5.82 3.27 2.88
C SER A 90 5.31 3.75 4.26
N ARG A 91 5.12 2.83 5.22
CA ARG A 91 4.75 3.18 6.60
C ARG A 91 5.83 3.95 7.36
N TYR A 92 7.06 3.91 6.89
CA TYR A 92 8.18 4.69 7.46
C TYR A 92 8.34 6.07 6.79
N GLN A 93 7.37 6.51 6.00
CA GLN A 93 7.34 7.82 5.36
C GLN A 93 6.14 8.61 5.87
N THR A 94 6.39 9.83 6.35
CA THR A 94 5.34 10.76 6.75
C THR A 94 4.87 11.56 5.54
N ILE A 95 3.61 11.44 5.16
CA ILE A 95 3.00 12.27 4.11
C ILE A 95 1.96 13.19 4.74
N ALA A 96 2.13 14.50 4.53
CA ALA A 96 1.21 15.52 5.04
C ALA A 96 0.59 16.33 3.89
N ILE A 97 -0.60 16.84 4.11
CA ILE A 97 -1.26 17.83 3.24
C ILE A 97 -1.64 19.03 4.10
N ASN A 98 -1.12 20.20 3.75
CA ASN A 98 -1.26 21.43 4.55
C ASN A 98 -0.84 21.25 6.02
N GLY A 99 0.17 20.40 6.29
CA GLY A 99 0.67 20.09 7.63
C GLY A 99 -0.16 19.09 8.42
N LEU A 100 -1.22 18.49 7.86
CA LEU A 100 -1.97 17.38 8.46
C LEU A 100 -1.46 16.05 7.87
N GLU A 101 -1.06 15.12 8.73
CA GLU A 101 -0.63 13.78 8.31
C GLU A 101 -1.80 12.97 7.72
N MET A 102 -1.54 12.31 6.59
CA MET A 102 -2.53 11.57 5.79
C MET A 102 -2.48 10.04 6.00
N GLU A 103 -1.82 9.61 7.04
CA GLU A 103 -1.73 8.19 7.39
C GLU A 103 -3.11 7.58 7.66
N ASN A 104 -3.39 6.43 7.06
CA ASN A 104 -4.47 5.54 7.47
C ASN A 104 -4.03 4.81 8.75
N LEU A 105 -4.72 5.05 9.87
CA LEU A 105 -4.31 4.55 11.19
C LEU A 105 -4.45 3.03 11.36
N VAL A 106 -5.20 2.35 10.50
CA VAL A 106 -5.28 0.88 10.51
C VAL A 106 -4.08 0.28 9.78
N LEU A 107 -3.65 0.89 8.66
CA LEU A 107 -2.55 0.39 7.82
C LEU A 107 -1.18 0.93 8.24
N GLY A 108 -1.14 2.06 8.95
CA GLY A 108 0.10 2.74 9.33
C GLY A 108 0.79 3.49 8.18
N ARG A 109 0.09 3.79 7.08
CA ARG A 109 0.64 4.50 5.90
C ARG A 109 -0.39 5.36 5.20
N ALA A 110 0.07 6.33 4.42
CA ALA A 110 -0.83 7.15 3.62
C ALA A 110 -1.42 6.36 2.43
N SER A 111 -2.64 6.70 2.04
CA SER A 111 -3.36 6.14 0.90
C SER A 111 -3.38 7.16 -0.24
N ASN A 112 -2.50 6.98 -1.22
CA ASN A 112 -2.38 7.89 -2.37
C ASN A 112 -3.61 7.84 -3.30
N THR A 113 -4.43 6.78 -3.21
CA THR A 113 -5.69 6.66 -3.97
C THR A 113 -6.67 7.78 -3.67
N GLN A 114 -6.60 8.41 -2.49
CA GLN A 114 -7.46 9.54 -2.12
C GLN A 114 -7.31 10.75 -3.04
N TRP A 115 -6.13 10.94 -3.69
CA TRP A 115 -5.84 12.06 -4.60
C TRP A 115 -5.27 11.64 -5.95
N GLY A 116 -5.33 10.35 -6.27
CA GLY A 116 -4.88 9.81 -7.54
C GLY A 116 -5.50 10.55 -8.75
N GLY A 117 -4.70 10.86 -9.76
CA GLY A 117 -5.13 11.60 -10.95
C GLY A 117 -5.14 13.12 -10.82
N LEU A 118 -4.85 13.71 -9.66
CA LEU A 118 -4.80 15.16 -9.41
C LEU A 118 -3.37 15.72 -9.49
N THR A 119 -2.58 15.28 -10.45
CA THR A 119 -1.14 15.59 -10.56
C THR A 119 -0.77 17.07 -10.60
N ARG A 120 -1.64 17.93 -11.14
CA ARG A 120 -1.39 19.37 -11.13
C ARG A 120 -1.57 20.02 -9.76
N ILE A 121 -2.35 19.39 -8.89
CA ILE A 121 -2.61 19.84 -7.52
C ILE A 121 -1.53 19.32 -6.57
N PHE A 122 -1.21 18.04 -6.68
CA PHE A 122 -0.21 17.35 -5.84
C PHE A 122 1.18 17.31 -6.51
N ASN A 123 1.52 18.35 -7.26
CA ASN A 123 2.82 18.51 -7.88
C ASN A 123 3.72 19.39 -7.02
N GLY A 124 4.86 18.87 -6.58
CA GLY A 124 5.85 19.62 -5.81
C GLY A 124 5.54 19.62 -4.30
N ALA A 125 5.82 18.52 -3.64
CA ALA A 125 5.86 18.46 -2.18
C ALA A 125 7.11 19.16 -1.64
N GLU A 126 6.98 19.76 -0.46
CA GLU A 126 8.13 20.07 0.39
C GLU A 126 8.63 18.76 0.98
N CYS A 127 9.83 18.33 0.61
CA CYS A 127 10.38 17.04 1.01
C CYS A 127 11.58 17.21 1.93
N HIS A 128 11.56 16.50 3.05
CA HIS A 128 12.67 16.34 3.98
C HIS A 128 13.07 14.86 3.96
N LEU A 129 14.19 14.58 3.30
CA LEU A 129 14.61 13.21 3.01
C LEU A 129 15.19 12.53 4.26
N ASN A 130 14.89 11.25 4.40
CA ASN A 130 15.45 10.39 5.45
C ASN A 130 15.28 11.01 6.87
N LEU A 131 16.38 11.19 7.60
CA LEU A 131 16.37 11.62 9.00
C LEU A 131 16.43 13.15 9.18
N SER A 132 16.27 13.94 8.12
CA SER A 132 16.35 15.40 8.20
C SER A 132 15.23 16.02 9.03
N ALA A 133 15.49 17.22 9.59
CA ALA A 133 14.49 18.00 10.30
C ALA A 133 13.40 18.52 9.38
N SER A 134 12.14 18.51 9.82
CA SER A 134 10.98 19.00 9.08
C SER A 134 10.20 20.04 9.88
N PRO A 135 9.67 21.11 9.26
CA PRO A 135 8.90 22.14 9.95
C PRO A 135 7.42 21.77 10.17
N PHE A 136 6.94 20.65 9.66
CA PHE A 136 5.53 20.26 9.70
C PHE A 136 5.27 18.93 10.39
N ALA A 137 6.30 18.13 10.67
CA ALA A 137 6.21 16.85 11.36
C ALA A 137 7.53 16.50 12.06
N PHE A 138 7.52 15.60 13.03
CA PHE A 138 8.74 14.98 13.52
C PHE A 138 9.48 14.28 12.37
N GLY A 139 8.72 13.61 11.49
CA GLY A 139 9.24 12.85 10.36
C GLY A 139 9.68 11.46 10.76
N ASP A 140 9.31 10.47 9.97
CA ASP A 140 9.71 9.07 10.16
C ASP A 140 11.10 8.83 9.55
N ILE A 141 11.68 7.65 9.77
CA ILE A 141 13.04 7.26 9.33
C ILE A 141 13.23 7.26 7.80
N GLY A 142 12.15 7.16 7.03
CA GLY A 142 12.13 7.29 5.57
C GLY A 142 11.96 8.74 5.08
N GLY A 143 11.76 9.68 5.99
CA GLY A 143 11.58 11.11 5.69
C GLY A 143 10.13 11.58 5.75
N SER A 144 9.92 12.84 5.37
CA SER A 144 8.60 13.47 5.37
C SER A 144 8.38 14.34 4.15
N SER A 145 7.13 14.38 3.68
CA SER A 145 6.69 15.26 2.58
C SER A 145 5.40 15.99 2.93
N ASN A 146 5.25 17.22 2.49
CA ASN A 146 4.06 18.03 2.71
C ASN A 146 3.59 18.68 1.41
N TYR A 147 2.38 18.36 0.99
CA TYR A 147 1.73 18.98 -0.15
C TYR A 147 0.97 20.23 0.30
N ASN A 148 1.33 21.38 -0.25
CA ASN A 148 0.60 22.62 -0.01
C ASN A 148 -0.48 22.80 -1.09
N VAL A 149 -1.71 22.40 -0.75
CA VAL A 149 -2.86 22.47 -1.67
C VAL A 149 -3.76 23.69 -1.42
N ARG A 150 -3.29 24.71 -0.67
CA ARG A 150 -4.02 25.96 -0.50
C ARG A 150 -4.13 26.69 -1.84
N ALA A 151 -5.28 27.31 -2.08
CA ALA A 151 -5.55 27.92 -3.39
C ALA A 151 -4.55 29.03 -3.78
N SER A 152 -3.95 29.71 -2.80
CA SER A 152 -2.94 30.76 -3.04
C SER A 152 -1.56 30.21 -3.44
N SER A 153 -1.31 28.92 -3.25
CA SER A 153 -0.04 28.27 -3.65
C SER A 153 0.05 28.09 -5.17
N PHE A 154 -1.09 28.10 -5.86
CA PHE A 154 -1.15 27.89 -7.30
C PHE A 154 -1.02 29.20 -8.05
N ARG A 155 -0.14 29.21 -9.07
CA ARG A 155 -0.07 30.35 -10.01
C ARG A 155 -1.34 30.42 -10.83
N LYS A 156 -1.71 31.66 -11.25
CA LYS A 156 -2.84 31.86 -12.16
C LYS A 156 -2.63 31.03 -13.43
N GLN A 157 -3.58 30.14 -13.74
CA GLN A 157 -3.54 29.30 -14.92
C GLN A 157 -4.91 28.72 -15.26
N LEU A 158 -5.10 28.41 -16.53
CA LEU A 158 -6.10 27.47 -17.03
C LEU A 158 -5.33 26.44 -17.84
N SER A 159 -5.38 25.17 -17.46
CA SER A 159 -4.68 24.11 -18.17
C SER A 159 -5.57 22.92 -18.49
N ALA A 160 -5.38 22.36 -19.68
CA ALA A 160 -6.01 21.13 -20.13
C ALA A 160 -4.91 20.15 -20.55
N ASN A 161 -5.03 18.90 -20.13
CA ASN A 161 -4.06 17.84 -20.43
C ASN A 161 -4.82 16.63 -20.95
N TYR A 162 -4.23 15.96 -21.93
CA TYR A 162 -4.65 14.65 -22.39
C TYR A 162 -3.45 13.73 -22.45
N THR A 163 -3.64 12.49 -21.97
CA THR A 163 -2.61 11.46 -22.01
C THR A 163 -3.19 10.19 -22.59
N LEU A 164 -2.44 9.53 -23.48
CA LEU A 164 -2.70 8.22 -24.04
C LEU A 164 -1.58 7.26 -23.63
N GLY A 165 -1.93 6.07 -23.14
CA GLY A 165 -0.95 5.05 -22.73
C GLY A 165 -1.48 3.63 -22.88
N ASN A 166 -0.65 2.65 -22.56
CA ASN A 166 -0.97 1.23 -22.56
C ASN A 166 -0.69 0.53 -21.21
N GLY A 167 -0.59 1.31 -20.12
CA GLY A 167 -0.48 0.81 -18.76
C GLY A 167 -1.83 0.44 -18.14
N SER A 168 -2.03 0.80 -16.85
CA SER A 168 -3.24 0.49 -16.08
C SER A 168 -4.51 1.11 -16.66
N TYR A 169 -4.40 2.27 -17.30
CA TYR A 169 -5.47 2.92 -18.07
C TYR A 169 -4.93 3.45 -19.40
N ASN A 170 -5.85 3.70 -20.36
CA ASN A 170 -5.48 4.10 -21.72
C ASN A 170 -5.59 5.60 -21.94
N HIS A 171 -6.61 6.22 -21.39
CA HIS A 171 -6.92 7.62 -21.60
C HIS A 171 -7.02 8.37 -20.28
N ARG A 172 -6.48 9.57 -20.26
CA ARG A 172 -6.63 10.52 -19.17
C ARG A 172 -6.91 11.91 -19.70
N PHE A 173 -7.92 12.54 -19.17
CA PHE A 173 -8.23 13.96 -19.37
C PHE A 173 -8.13 14.67 -18.03
N MET A 174 -7.53 15.85 -18.02
CA MET A 174 -7.48 16.68 -16.82
C MET A 174 -7.64 18.15 -17.19
N LEU A 175 -8.48 18.83 -16.44
CA LEU A 175 -8.68 20.29 -16.51
C LEU A 175 -8.36 20.90 -15.15
N THR A 176 -7.54 21.96 -15.13
CA THR A 176 -7.18 22.66 -13.91
C THR A 176 -7.29 24.16 -14.12
N TYR A 177 -7.95 24.82 -13.18
CA TYR A 177 -8.05 26.27 -13.10
C TYR A 177 -7.48 26.77 -11.77
N ALA A 178 -6.74 27.85 -11.79
CA ALA A 178 -6.31 28.58 -10.61
C ALA A 178 -6.37 30.10 -10.89
N SER A 179 -7.03 30.83 -10.01
CA SER A 179 -7.15 32.29 -10.14
C SER A 179 -5.84 33.01 -9.84
N GLY A 180 -4.92 32.37 -9.13
CA GLY A 180 -3.86 33.02 -8.40
C GLY A 180 -4.44 33.92 -7.30
N LYS A 181 -3.61 34.75 -6.70
CA LYS A 181 -4.02 35.72 -5.67
C LYS A 181 -4.71 36.93 -6.30
N LEU A 182 -5.97 37.13 -5.98
CA LEU A 182 -6.77 38.26 -6.44
C LEU A 182 -6.55 39.49 -5.56
N LYS A 183 -6.81 40.71 -6.11
CA LYS A 183 -6.60 41.98 -5.39
C LYS A 183 -7.38 42.11 -4.08
N ASN A 184 -8.54 41.46 -3.98
CA ASN A 184 -9.38 41.41 -2.78
C ASN A 184 -8.95 40.33 -1.76
N GLY A 185 -7.80 39.65 -1.97
CA GLY A 185 -7.26 38.63 -1.08
C GLY A 185 -7.88 37.25 -1.21
N TRP A 186 -8.77 37.02 -2.16
CA TRP A 186 -9.29 35.70 -2.49
C TRP A 186 -8.37 34.94 -3.46
N SER A 187 -8.36 33.63 -3.34
CA SER A 187 -7.78 32.69 -4.31
C SER A 187 -8.72 31.51 -4.47
N VAL A 188 -8.85 31.02 -5.70
CA VAL A 188 -9.66 29.83 -6.01
C VAL A 188 -8.85 28.92 -6.93
N ALA A 189 -8.88 27.63 -6.66
CA ALA A 189 -8.31 26.61 -7.53
C ALA A 189 -9.28 25.44 -7.65
N ALA A 190 -9.42 24.89 -8.85
CA ALA A 190 -10.24 23.72 -9.11
C ALA A 190 -9.57 22.80 -10.14
N SER A 191 -9.70 21.50 -9.98
CA SER A 191 -9.22 20.52 -10.93
C SER A 191 -10.19 19.35 -11.05
N ALA A 192 -10.33 18.83 -12.26
CA ALA A 192 -11.08 17.59 -12.52
C ALA A 192 -10.29 16.71 -13.48
N SER A 193 -10.30 15.40 -13.26
CA SER A 193 -9.63 14.41 -14.10
C SER A 193 -10.53 13.21 -14.32
N ALA A 194 -10.45 12.60 -15.51
CA ALA A 194 -11.08 11.34 -15.85
C ALA A 194 -10.03 10.39 -16.43
N ARG A 195 -9.97 9.16 -15.95
CA ARG A 195 -9.06 8.10 -16.39
C ARG A 195 -9.88 6.86 -16.75
N PHE A 196 -9.63 6.25 -17.88
CA PHE A 196 -10.30 5.02 -18.26
C PHE A 196 -9.44 4.15 -19.18
N GLY A 197 -9.61 2.84 -19.08
CA GLY A 197 -8.87 1.87 -19.86
C GLY A 197 -9.63 0.60 -20.11
N THR A 198 -9.63 0.14 -21.39
CA THR A 198 -10.38 -1.05 -21.82
C THR A 198 -9.70 -1.90 -22.89
N GLN A 199 -8.84 -1.36 -23.76
CA GLN A 199 -8.42 -2.05 -24.99
C GLN A 199 -6.91 -2.20 -25.20
N LEU A 200 -6.08 -1.37 -24.59
CA LEU A 200 -4.62 -1.41 -24.77
C LEU A 200 -3.89 -2.03 -23.56
N ASN A 201 -4.64 -2.63 -22.63
CA ASN A 201 -4.06 -3.22 -21.45
C ASN A 201 -3.39 -4.56 -21.76
N TYR A 202 -2.24 -4.80 -21.18
CA TYR A 202 -1.50 -6.06 -21.30
C TYR A 202 -2.27 -7.24 -20.72
N VAL A 203 -3.02 -7.02 -19.64
CA VAL A 203 -3.70 -8.08 -18.90
C VAL A 203 -5.17 -8.14 -19.28
N LYS A 204 -5.59 -9.22 -19.92
CA LYS A 204 -7.00 -9.44 -20.29
C LYS A 204 -7.90 -9.47 -19.04
N GLY A 205 -9.12 -8.96 -19.18
CA GLY A 205 -10.12 -8.96 -18.09
C GLY A 205 -9.96 -7.84 -17.07
N THR A 206 -8.85 -7.09 -17.08
CA THR A 206 -8.72 -5.89 -16.27
C THR A 206 -9.47 -4.72 -16.88
N SER A 207 -9.88 -3.77 -16.03
CA SER A 207 -10.53 -2.53 -16.44
C SER A 207 -10.19 -1.43 -15.42
N PHE A 208 -10.25 -0.18 -15.86
CA PHE A 208 -10.06 0.97 -15.00
C PHE A 208 -11.02 2.09 -15.39
N LEU A 209 -11.73 2.63 -14.40
CA LEU A 209 -12.53 3.85 -14.52
C LEU A 209 -12.28 4.69 -13.27
N GLY A 210 -11.69 5.87 -13.42
CA GLY A 210 -11.42 6.77 -12.30
C GLY A 210 -11.80 8.19 -12.64
N PHE A 211 -12.39 8.88 -11.67
CA PHE A 211 -12.63 10.31 -11.70
C PHE A 211 -11.87 10.93 -10.54
N SER A 212 -11.49 12.20 -10.68
CA SER A 212 -10.85 12.90 -9.58
C SER A 212 -11.29 14.36 -9.59
N TYR A 213 -11.44 14.93 -8.42
CA TYR A 213 -11.88 16.31 -8.27
C TYR A 213 -11.13 17.01 -7.13
N PHE A 214 -10.90 18.29 -7.30
CA PHE A 214 -10.33 19.19 -6.31
C PHE A 214 -11.01 20.56 -6.36
N LEU A 215 -11.28 21.12 -5.19
CA LEU A 215 -11.72 22.50 -5.01
C LEU A 215 -10.94 23.11 -3.85
N GLY A 216 -10.27 24.21 -4.09
CA GLY A 216 -9.59 25.04 -3.08
C GLY A 216 -10.09 26.46 -3.11
N ILE A 217 -10.43 27.02 -1.94
CA ILE A 217 -10.84 28.40 -1.77
C ILE A 217 -10.05 28.95 -0.59
N GLU A 218 -9.39 30.11 -0.78
CA GLU A 218 -8.63 30.76 0.28
C GLU A 218 -8.95 32.22 0.37
N LYS A 219 -9.07 32.74 1.59
CA LYS A 219 -9.15 34.14 1.91
C LYS A 219 -7.94 34.55 2.73
N GLN A 220 -7.15 35.43 2.20
CA GLN A 220 -6.17 36.20 2.95
C GLN A 220 -6.83 37.46 3.50
N PHE A 221 -7.04 37.52 4.82
CA PHE A 221 -7.69 38.66 5.50
C PHE A 221 -6.75 39.86 5.58
N ASN A 222 -5.49 39.57 5.86
CA ASN A 222 -4.41 40.58 5.96
C ASN A 222 -3.05 39.85 5.79
N ASN A 223 -1.95 40.52 6.05
CA ASN A 223 -0.60 39.93 5.92
C ASN A 223 -0.28 38.90 7.02
N ARG A 224 -1.14 38.77 8.04
CA ARG A 224 -0.92 37.83 9.17
C ARG A 224 -1.83 36.64 9.13
N HIS A 225 -3.02 36.74 8.58
CA HIS A 225 -4.02 35.68 8.66
C HIS A 225 -4.56 35.28 7.29
N SER A 226 -4.53 34.01 6.99
CA SER A 226 -5.27 33.38 5.90
C SER A 226 -6.04 32.17 6.36
N LEU A 227 -7.20 31.91 5.72
CA LEU A 227 -8.03 30.74 5.94
C LEU A 227 -8.31 30.10 4.58
N SER A 228 -8.02 28.83 4.47
CA SER A 228 -8.19 28.03 3.26
C SER A 228 -9.08 26.82 3.53
N PHE A 229 -10.00 26.58 2.62
CA PHE A 229 -10.76 25.34 2.52
C PHE A 229 -10.31 24.58 1.28
N SER A 230 -10.04 23.28 1.42
CA SER A 230 -9.72 22.37 0.31
C SER A 230 -10.56 21.11 0.43
N ALA A 231 -11.13 20.66 -0.69
CA ALA A 231 -11.87 19.41 -0.79
C ALA A 231 -11.41 18.64 -2.03
N PHE A 232 -11.16 17.35 -1.89
CA PHE A 232 -10.74 16.50 -3.00
C PHE A 232 -11.13 15.04 -2.79
N GLY A 233 -11.12 14.28 -3.88
CA GLY A 233 -11.37 12.84 -3.90
C GLY A 233 -11.10 12.27 -5.28
N ALA A 234 -10.89 10.95 -5.33
CA ALA A 234 -10.55 10.22 -6.54
C ALA A 234 -11.30 8.88 -6.61
N PRO A 235 -12.63 8.87 -6.83
CA PRO A 235 -13.37 7.63 -6.99
C PRO A 235 -12.83 6.79 -8.15
N THR A 236 -12.63 5.49 -7.90
CA THR A 236 -12.13 4.52 -8.89
C THR A 236 -12.92 3.23 -8.85
N LEU A 237 -13.12 2.64 -10.03
CA LEU A 237 -13.67 1.30 -10.25
C LEU A 237 -12.67 0.52 -11.11
N GLN A 238 -12.16 -0.59 -10.59
CA GLN A 238 -11.06 -1.33 -11.20
C GLN A 238 -11.36 -2.82 -11.23
N GLY A 239 -11.25 -3.46 -12.40
CA GLY A 239 -11.22 -4.92 -12.52
C GLY A 239 -9.80 -5.42 -12.32
N LEU A 240 -9.60 -6.25 -11.29
CA LEU A 240 -8.29 -6.67 -10.84
C LEU A 240 -7.74 -7.87 -11.61
N GLN A 241 -6.41 -7.99 -11.64
CA GLN A 241 -5.70 -9.21 -12.01
C GLN A 241 -5.34 -10.01 -10.75
N ALA A 242 -5.03 -11.31 -10.93
CA ALA A 242 -4.35 -12.11 -9.94
C ALA A 242 -2.98 -12.56 -10.46
N ASN A 243 -2.06 -12.88 -9.54
CA ASN A 243 -0.83 -13.57 -9.85
C ASN A 243 -1.08 -15.09 -9.93
N CYS A 244 -0.23 -15.77 -10.67
CA CYS A 244 -0.32 -17.21 -10.86
C CYS A 244 1.03 -17.89 -10.60
N VAL A 245 1.00 -19.20 -10.46
CA VAL A 245 2.20 -20.05 -10.37
C VAL A 245 2.89 -20.14 -11.75
N PRO A 246 4.21 -20.47 -11.80
CA PRO A 246 4.97 -20.54 -13.05
C PRO A 246 4.33 -21.45 -14.11
N GLU A 247 3.83 -22.60 -13.71
CA GLU A 247 3.16 -23.57 -14.58
C GLU A 247 2.06 -22.94 -15.43
N VAL A 248 1.21 -22.10 -14.83
CA VAL A 248 0.12 -21.40 -15.55
C VAL A 248 0.68 -20.44 -16.60
N TYR A 249 1.76 -19.74 -16.31
CA TYR A 249 2.41 -18.82 -17.26
C TYR A 249 3.09 -19.57 -18.40
N GLU A 250 3.69 -20.71 -18.13
CA GLU A 250 4.32 -21.57 -19.12
C GLU A 250 3.30 -22.14 -20.09
N ILE A 251 2.21 -22.73 -19.57
CA ILE A 251 1.16 -23.33 -20.41
C ILE A 251 0.45 -22.28 -21.25
N THR A 252 0.18 -21.10 -20.69
CA THR A 252 -0.50 -20.02 -21.44
C THR A 252 0.43 -19.25 -22.34
N GLY A 253 1.75 -19.43 -22.22
CA GLY A 253 2.78 -18.73 -23.00
C GLY A 253 2.84 -17.23 -22.73
N THR A 254 2.30 -16.76 -21.57
CA THR A 254 2.28 -15.34 -21.22
C THR A 254 2.35 -15.11 -19.73
N HIS A 255 3.14 -14.13 -19.29
CA HIS A 255 3.20 -13.66 -17.89
C HIS A 255 2.02 -12.76 -17.48
N TYR A 256 1.01 -12.58 -18.37
CA TYR A 256 -0.11 -11.65 -18.17
C TYR A 256 -1.46 -12.36 -18.17
N TYR A 257 -1.45 -13.65 -17.89
CA TYR A 257 -2.68 -14.40 -17.67
C TYR A 257 -3.41 -13.88 -16.44
N ASN A 258 -4.74 -13.83 -16.50
CA ASN A 258 -5.61 -13.39 -15.40
C ASN A 258 -6.77 -14.37 -15.23
N PRO A 259 -6.85 -15.10 -14.12
CA PRO A 259 -7.93 -16.07 -13.85
C PRO A 259 -9.24 -15.42 -13.37
N ASN A 260 -9.24 -14.12 -13.06
CA ASN A 260 -10.37 -13.47 -12.38
C ASN A 260 -11.55 -13.13 -13.32
N TRP A 261 -11.50 -13.46 -14.62
CA TRP A 261 -12.52 -13.03 -15.57
C TRP A 261 -13.00 -14.16 -16.49
N GLY A 262 -14.14 -13.95 -17.10
CA GLY A 262 -14.70 -14.77 -18.16
C GLY A 262 -15.74 -14.03 -18.96
N TRP A 263 -16.26 -14.66 -20.02
CA TRP A 263 -17.36 -14.12 -20.82
C TRP A 263 -18.71 -14.46 -20.16
N TYR A 264 -19.58 -13.49 -20.06
CA TYR A 264 -20.97 -13.65 -19.65
C TYR A 264 -21.87 -12.77 -20.51
N GLU A 265 -22.84 -13.35 -21.20
CA GLU A 265 -23.73 -12.65 -22.14
C GLU A 265 -23.00 -11.76 -23.16
N GLY A 266 -21.88 -12.25 -23.68
CA GLY A 266 -21.05 -11.54 -24.65
C GLY A 266 -20.26 -10.35 -24.09
N LYS A 267 -20.24 -10.17 -22.76
CA LYS A 267 -19.46 -9.14 -22.07
C LYS A 267 -18.36 -9.77 -21.21
N ARG A 268 -17.23 -9.08 -21.07
CA ARG A 268 -16.19 -9.46 -20.10
C ARG A 268 -16.70 -9.14 -18.70
N ARG A 269 -16.68 -10.13 -17.82
CA ARG A 269 -17.02 -10.00 -16.42
C ARG A 269 -15.85 -10.45 -15.56
N ASN A 270 -15.39 -9.58 -14.66
CA ASN A 270 -14.35 -9.87 -13.69
C ASN A 270 -15.01 -10.15 -12.33
N ALA A 271 -14.56 -11.18 -11.63
CA ALA A 271 -15.06 -11.55 -10.31
C ALA A 271 -14.46 -10.67 -9.19
N ARG A 272 -13.29 -10.07 -9.46
CA ARG A 272 -12.57 -9.21 -8.52
C ARG A 272 -12.60 -7.77 -9.03
N VAL A 273 -13.53 -7.00 -8.52
CA VAL A 273 -13.70 -5.57 -8.86
C VAL A 273 -13.53 -4.75 -7.59
N ARG A 274 -12.64 -3.77 -7.65
CA ARG A 274 -12.41 -2.81 -6.57
C ARG A 274 -13.13 -1.51 -6.87
N ASP A 275 -13.89 -1.03 -5.90
CA ASP A 275 -14.54 0.27 -5.89
C ASP A 275 -14.04 1.07 -4.68
N THR A 276 -13.49 2.25 -4.92
CA THR A 276 -12.90 3.07 -3.85
C THR A 276 -13.34 4.52 -4.00
N HIS A 277 -13.83 5.12 -2.92
CA HIS A 277 -14.06 6.56 -2.83
C HIS A 277 -13.89 7.06 -1.40
N GLU A 278 -12.85 7.85 -1.18
CA GLU A 278 -12.44 8.35 0.14
C GLU A 278 -12.17 9.87 0.08
N PRO A 279 -13.23 10.72 0.01
CA PRO A 279 -13.09 12.16 -0.06
C PRO A 279 -12.44 12.75 1.21
N VAL A 280 -11.67 13.81 1.01
CA VAL A 280 -10.95 14.54 2.05
C VAL A 280 -11.35 16.00 2.05
N PHE A 281 -11.56 16.56 3.24
CA PHE A 281 -11.90 17.97 3.48
C PHE A 281 -10.91 18.56 4.47
N LEU A 282 -10.31 19.69 4.13
CA LEU A 282 -9.33 20.38 4.96
C LEU A 282 -9.72 21.84 5.16
N LEU A 283 -9.63 22.31 6.39
CA LEU A 283 -9.76 23.74 6.74
C LEU A 283 -8.45 24.18 7.41
N SER A 284 -7.67 25.00 6.72
CA SER A 284 -6.33 25.39 7.14
C SER A 284 -6.28 26.88 7.45
N HIS A 285 -5.83 27.24 8.64
CA HIS A 285 -5.54 28.60 9.05
C HIS A 285 -4.03 28.78 9.17
N VAL A 286 -3.50 29.84 8.55
CA VAL A 286 -2.09 30.24 8.69
C VAL A 286 -2.02 31.60 9.34
N PHE A 287 -1.26 31.63 10.43
CA PHE A 287 -0.90 32.87 11.14
C PHE A 287 0.57 33.16 10.96
N ASN A 288 0.91 34.43 10.66
CA ASN A 288 2.28 34.95 10.66
C ASN A 288 2.37 36.13 11.62
N SER A 289 3.37 36.15 12.49
CA SER A 289 3.64 37.34 13.34
C SER A 289 4.00 38.57 12.52
N ALA A 290 3.88 39.75 13.11
CA ALA A 290 4.17 41.00 12.42
C ALA A 290 5.62 41.09 11.90
N ASP A 291 6.55 40.57 12.68
CA ASP A 291 7.99 40.52 12.38
C ASP A 291 8.36 39.29 11.54
N LYS A 292 7.40 38.44 11.17
CA LYS A 292 7.57 37.18 10.41
C LYS A 292 8.50 36.17 11.08
N LYS A 293 8.74 36.27 12.38
CA LYS A 293 9.56 35.31 13.12
C LYS A 293 8.79 34.06 13.55
N VAL A 294 7.47 34.17 13.64
CA VAL A 294 6.59 33.09 14.05
C VAL A 294 5.54 32.83 12.97
N GLN A 295 5.45 31.59 12.55
CA GLN A 295 4.36 31.07 11.72
C GLN A 295 3.68 29.92 12.46
N VAL A 296 2.35 29.94 12.49
CA VAL A 296 1.52 28.85 12.99
C VAL A 296 0.57 28.41 11.88
N THR A 297 0.59 27.13 11.57
CA THR A 297 -0.36 26.51 10.65
C THR A 297 -1.24 25.55 11.43
N THR A 298 -2.54 25.78 11.43
CA THR A 298 -3.53 24.86 12.03
C THR A 298 -4.45 24.34 10.95
N THR A 299 -4.53 23.01 10.81
CA THR A 299 -5.39 22.34 9.83
C THR A 299 -6.33 21.38 10.54
N LEU A 300 -7.62 21.56 10.30
CA LEU A 300 -8.67 20.61 10.65
C LEU A 300 -8.98 19.77 9.40
N GLY A 301 -9.06 18.47 9.56
CA GLY A 301 -9.32 17.55 8.47
C GLY A 301 -10.42 16.56 8.78
N SER A 302 -11.17 16.17 7.78
CA SER A 302 -12.09 15.06 7.84
C SER A 302 -12.01 14.26 6.56
N SER A 303 -12.00 12.94 6.67
CA SER A 303 -12.19 12.03 5.55
C SER A 303 -13.20 10.96 5.92
N PHE A 304 -13.92 10.47 4.94
CA PHE A 304 -14.84 9.36 5.07
C PHE A 304 -14.95 8.66 3.73
N GLY A 305 -15.43 7.44 3.72
CA GLY A 305 -15.60 6.74 2.46
C GLY A 305 -15.48 5.25 2.60
N HIS A 306 -15.29 4.60 1.46
CA HIS A 306 -15.23 3.15 1.39
C HIS A 306 -14.18 2.68 0.39
N LYS A 307 -13.67 1.49 0.68
CA LYS A 307 -12.98 0.59 -0.25
C LYS A 307 -13.77 -0.70 -0.26
N ASN A 308 -14.22 -1.12 -1.42
CA ASN A 308 -14.98 -2.34 -1.64
C ASN A 308 -14.26 -3.21 -2.65
N THR A 309 -14.11 -4.51 -2.38
CA THR A 309 -13.53 -5.47 -3.34
C THR A 309 -14.44 -6.68 -3.43
N SER A 310 -14.89 -7.02 -4.64
CA SER A 310 -15.70 -8.21 -4.86
C SER A 310 -14.86 -9.49 -4.87
N ALA A 311 -15.45 -10.62 -4.50
CA ALA A 311 -14.81 -11.93 -4.52
C ALA A 311 -15.85 -13.05 -4.68
N PHE A 312 -15.41 -14.23 -5.12
CA PHE A 312 -16.24 -15.42 -5.03
C PHE A 312 -16.41 -15.89 -3.58
N ASN A 313 -17.59 -16.39 -3.26
CA ASN A 313 -17.80 -17.27 -2.12
C ASN A 313 -18.60 -18.49 -2.58
N PHE A 314 -18.25 -19.69 -2.09
CA PHE A 314 -18.86 -20.94 -2.51
C PHE A 314 -18.82 -21.99 -1.39
N VAL A 315 -19.84 -22.85 -1.33
CA VAL A 315 -20.00 -23.84 -0.27
C VAL A 315 -20.35 -25.18 -0.89
N LYS A 316 -19.64 -26.25 -0.47
CA LYS A 316 -19.86 -27.65 -0.89
C LYS A 316 -19.82 -27.86 -2.41
N THR A 317 -19.00 -27.10 -3.09
CA THR A 317 -18.84 -27.17 -4.55
C THR A 317 -17.38 -26.90 -4.93
N SER A 318 -17.06 -27.05 -6.22
CA SER A 318 -15.70 -26.87 -6.75
C SER A 318 -15.34 -25.39 -6.84
N ASP A 319 -14.05 -25.08 -6.69
CA ASP A 319 -13.54 -23.72 -6.88
C ASP A 319 -13.83 -23.24 -8.32
N PRO A 320 -14.45 -22.06 -8.50
CA PRO A 320 -14.82 -21.57 -9.83
C PRO A 320 -13.64 -20.99 -10.64
N ARG A 321 -12.45 -20.83 -10.02
CA ARG A 321 -11.31 -20.23 -10.70
C ARG A 321 -10.54 -21.26 -11.52
N PRO A 322 -10.19 -20.92 -12.77
CA PRO A 322 -9.49 -21.87 -13.64
C PRO A 322 -8.09 -22.25 -13.15
N ASP A 323 -7.38 -21.34 -12.43
CA ASP A 323 -6.03 -21.54 -11.91
C ASP A 323 -5.98 -22.27 -10.57
N TYR A 324 -7.10 -22.83 -10.09
CA TYR A 324 -7.11 -23.63 -8.90
C TYR A 324 -6.21 -24.88 -9.10
N TYR A 325 -5.33 -25.16 -8.13
CA TYR A 325 -4.26 -26.13 -8.30
C TYR A 325 -4.74 -27.52 -8.77
N ARG A 326 -5.99 -27.94 -8.40
CA ARG A 326 -6.56 -29.22 -8.84
C ARG A 326 -6.99 -29.26 -10.31
N TYR A 327 -6.93 -28.15 -11.03
CA TYR A 327 -7.22 -28.06 -12.46
C TYR A 327 -5.95 -27.89 -13.28
N LEU A 328 -4.79 -27.88 -12.63
CA LEU A 328 -3.50 -27.74 -13.30
C LEU A 328 -2.91 -29.11 -13.67
N PRO A 329 -2.09 -29.21 -14.70
CA PRO A 329 -1.45 -30.46 -15.11
C PRO A 329 -0.66 -31.15 -13.99
N SER A 330 0.05 -30.38 -13.16
CA SER A 330 0.85 -30.91 -12.04
C SER A 330 0.03 -31.67 -11.00
N TYR A 331 -1.29 -31.46 -10.94
CA TYR A 331 -2.16 -32.24 -10.05
C TYR A 331 -2.38 -33.67 -10.54
N PHE A 332 -2.14 -33.94 -11.83
CA PHE A 332 -2.38 -35.24 -12.48
C PHE A 332 -1.07 -35.97 -12.79
N ASP A 333 -0.01 -35.74 -12.01
CA ASP A 333 1.30 -36.41 -12.23
C ASP A 333 1.23 -37.91 -12.16
N ASP A 334 0.26 -38.47 -11.41
CA ASP A 334 0.01 -39.90 -11.33
C ASP A 334 -0.91 -40.46 -12.45
N ASP A 335 -1.48 -39.60 -13.29
CA ASP A 335 -2.36 -39.95 -14.42
C ASP A 335 -1.92 -39.21 -15.71
N PRO A 336 -0.95 -39.74 -16.44
CA PRO A 336 -0.37 -39.10 -17.63
C PRO A 336 -1.39 -38.81 -18.76
N GLU A 337 -2.45 -39.62 -18.89
CA GLU A 337 -3.47 -39.41 -19.92
C GLU A 337 -4.34 -38.21 -19.58
N GLN A 338 -4.74 -38.09 -18.34
CA GLN A 338 -5.49 -36.94 -17.85
C GLN A 338 -4.62 -35.66 -17.86
N GLN A 339 -3.37 -35.77 -17.48
CA GLN A 339 -2.41 -34.64 -17.52
C GLN A 339 -2.25 -34.09 -18.94
N GLU A 340 -2.01 -34.95 -19.95
CA GLU A 340 -1.87 -34.53 -21.34
C GLU A 340 -3.16 -33.87 -21.87
N TRP A 341 -4.33 -34.41 -21.52
CA TRP A 341 -5.61 -33.80 -21.85
C TRP A 341 -5.76 -32.42 -21.24
N VAL A 342 -5.42 -32.25 -19.96
CA VAL A 342 -5.46 -30.94 -19.28
C VAL A 342 -4.49 -29.96 -19.93
N ILE A 343 -3.25 -30.37 -20.26
CA ILE A 343 -2.29 -29.53 -20.97
C ILE A 343 -2.89 -29.04 -22.30
N GLN A 344 -3.51 -29.94 -23.06
CA GLN A 344 -4.13 -29.60 -24.34
C GLN A 344 -5.29 -28.61 -24.14
N GLN A 345 -6.15 -28.80 -23.12
CA GLN A 345 -7.23 -27.85 -22.83
C GLN A 345 -6.69 -26.47 -22.48
N TRP A 346 -5.66 -26.40 -21.62
CA TRP A 346 -5.01 -25.14 -21.27
C TRP A 346 -4.34 -24.45 -22.46
N ALA A 347 -3.74 -25.20 -23.37
CA ALA A 347 -3.05 -24.65 -24.54
C ALA A 347 -4.02 -24.16 -25.62
N GLU A 348 -5.06 -24.92 -25.94
CA GLU A 348 -5.87 -24.74 -27.14
C GLU A 348 -7.26 -24.13 -26.87
N ASN A 349 -7.82 -24.33 -25.66
CA ASN A 349 -9.17 -23.91 -25.35
C ASN A 349 -9.17 -22.64 -24.46
N GLU A 350 -9.45 -21.47 -25.05
CA GLU A 350 -9.50 -20.20 -24.30
C GLU A 350 -10.62 -20.21 -23.23
N ASP A 351 -11.74 -20.90 -23.49
CA ASP A 351 -12.87 -20.95 -22.54
C ASP A 351 -12.52 -21.79 -21.29
N TYR A 352 -11.62 -22.77 -21.41
CA TYR A 352 -11.13 -23.55 -20.27
C TYR A 352 -10.29 -22.72 -19.29
N ARG A 353 -9.66 -21.64 -19.80
CA ARG A 353 -8.81 -20.72 -19.03
C ARG A 353 -9.57 -19.54 -18.45
N GLN A 354 -10.90 -19.57 -18.46
CA GLN A 354 -11.74 -18.47 -18.00
C GLN A 354 -12.81 -18.96 -17.03
N ILE A 355 -13.34 -18.02 -16.23
CA ILE A 355 -14.48 -18.31 -15.38
C ILE A 355 -15.69 -18.67 -16.24
N ASN A 356 -16.24 -19.84 -16.03
CA ASN A 356 -17.47 -20.30 -16.69
C ASN A 356 -18.70 -19.78 -15.92
N TRP A 357 -19.06 -18.54 -16.12
CA TRP A 357 -20.20 -17.90 -15.44
C TRP A 357 -21.52 -18.66 -15.63
N GLU A 358 -21.80 -19.17 -16.85
CA GLU A 358 -23.07 -19.87 -17.12
C GLU A 358 -23.20 -21.14 -16.27
N GLN A 359 -22.10 -21.86 -16.06
CA GLN A 359 -22.09 -23.03 -15.17
C GLN A 359 -22.41 -22.65 -13.72
N LEU A 360 -21.90 -21.50 -13.24
CA LEU A 360 -22.18 -21.04 -11.88
C LEU A 360 -23.66 -20.69 -11.70
N TYR A 361 -24.22 -19.97 -12.68
CA TYR A 361 -25.64 -19.62 -12.69
C TYR A 361 -26.52 -20.88 -12.77
N GLU A 362 -26.16 -21.84 -13.59
CA GLU A 362 -26.92 -23.08 -13.73
C GLU A 362 -26.91 -23.92 -12.45
N ALA A 363 -25.74 -24.04 -11.78
CA ALA A 363 -25.64 -24.74 -10.50
C ALA A 363 -26.57 -24.13 -9.44
N ASN A 364 -26.61 -22.78 -9.37
CA ASN A 364 -27.48 -22.09 -8.43
C ASN A 364 -28.97 -22.22 -8.80
N ARG A 365 -29.33 -22.14 -10.07
CA ARG A 365 -30.72 -22.37 -10.52
C ARG A 365 -31.22 -23.78 -10.21
N GLN A 366 -30.35 -24.77 -10.37
CA GLN A 366 -30.67 -26.16 -10.00
C GLN A 366 -30.85 -26.32 -8.50
N SER A 367 -30.00 -25.69 -7.68
CA SER A 367 -30.14 -25.68 -6.22
C SER A 367 -31.45 -24.99 -5.80
N ALA A 368 -31.77 -23.83 -6.35
CA ALA A 368 -32.99 -23.09 -6.09
C ALA A 368 -34.25 -23.89 -6.46
N ALA A 369 -34.26 -24.58 -7.61
CA ALA A 369 -35.34 -25.46 -8.04
C ALA A 369 -35.65 -26.61 -7.04
N LEU A 370 -34.66 -26.97 -6.22
CA LEU A 370 -34.78 -27.95 -5.14
C LEU A 370 -35.05 -27.29 -3.77
N GLY A 371 -35.24 -25.96 -3.74
CA GLY A 371 -35.42 -25.18 -2.51
C GLY A 371 -34.11 -24.98 -1.70
N GLY A 372 -32.94 -25.24 -2.31
CA GLY A 372 -31.63 -25.11 -1.68
C GLY A 372 -31.04 -23.70 -1.79
N PRO A 373 -29.98 -23.39 -0.99
CA PRO A 373 -29.25 -22.13 -1.06
C PRO A 373 -28.39 -22.03 -2.32
N SER A 374 -27.97 -20.83 -2.68
CA SER A 374 -26.93 -20.62 -3.68
C SER A 374 -25.66 -21.36 -3.30
N GLN A 375 -25.04 -22.04 -4.26
CA GLN A 375 -23.76 -22.72 -4.10
C GLN A 375 -22.58 -21.76 -4.34
N TYR A 376 -22.79 -20.77 -5.22
CA TYR A 376 -21.82 -19.74 -5.56
C TYR A 376 -22.47 -18.38 -5.41
N ILE A 377 -21.73 -17.42 -4.90
CA ILE A 377 -22.14 -16.01 -4.88
C ILE A 377 -20.94 -15.12 -5.25
N ILE A 378 -21.23 -13.91 -5.67
CA ILE A 378 -20.28 -12.82 -5.53
C ILE A 378 -20.58 -12.09 -4.22
N GLU A 379 -19.56 -11.95 -3.42
CA GLU A 379 -19.58 -11.15 -2.22
C GLU A 379 -18.76 -9.87 -2.42
N ASN A 380 -19.06 -8.81 -1.67
CA ASN A 380 -18.25 -7.60 -1.60
C ASN A 380 -17.57 -7.45 -0.24
N ARG A 381 -16.35 -7.21 -0.10
CA ARG A 381 -15.58 -6.95 1.13
C ARG A 381 -15.39 -5.46 1.28
N ILE A 382 -15.99 -4.86 2.29
CA ILE A 382 -16.09 -3.41 2.41
C ILE A 382 -15.41 -2.92 3.68
N SER A 383 -14.51 -1.97 3.52
CA SER A 383 -13.97 -1.14 4.58
C SER A 383 -14.55 0.26 4.46
N GLN A 384 -15.34 0.69 5.43
CA GLN A 384 -15.85 2.05 5.52
C GLN A 384 -15.17 2.78 6.65
N HIS A 385 -14.60 3.96 6.39
CA HIS A 385 -13.97 4.74 7.45
C HIS A 385 -14.60 6.12 7.63
N VAL A 386 -14.42 6.64 8.82
CA VAL A 386 -14.62 8.04 9.17
C VAL A 386 -13.42 8.48 10.01
N GLN A 387 -12.79 9.57 9.59
CA GLN A 387 -11.67 10.20 10.30
C GLN A 387 -11.96 11.67 10.55
N VAL A 388 -11.64 12.13 11.75
CA VAL A 388 -11.58 13.55 12.11
C VAL A 388 -10.22 13.82 12.71
N SER A 389 -9.55 14.85 12.22
CA SER A 389 -8.16 15.14 12.57
C SER A 389 -7.97 16.64 12.78
N GLY A 390 -7.03 16.99 13.66
CA GLY A 390 -6.56 18.35 13.84
C GLY A 390 -5.06 18.34 14.03
N ALA A 391 -4.35 19.21 13.30
CA ALA A 391 -2.91 19.38 13.44
C ALA A 391 -2.57 20.87 13.57
N THR A 392 -1.59 21.17 14.40
CA THR A 392 -1.00 22.51 14.51
C THR A 392 0.51 22.39 14.46
N SER A 393 1.14 23.12 13.56
CA SER A 393 2.60 23.27 13.47
C SER A 393 3.03 24.71 13.71
N LEU A 394 4.11 24.87 14.46
CA LEU A 394 4.76 26.12 14.81
C LEU A 394 6.15 26.15 14.19
N THR A 395 6.46 27.18 13.43
CA THR A 395 7.83 27.56 13.07
C THR A 395 8.14 28.86 13.75
N ALA A 396 9.14 28.89 14.63
CA ALA A 396 9.56 30.08 15.36
C ALA A 396 11.05 30.31 15.22
N ARG A 397 11.44 31.49 14.72
CA ARG A 397 12.82 31.94 14.69
C ARG A 397 13.17 32.57 16.04
N LEU A 398 13.89 31.80 16.88
CA LEU A 398 14.25 32.21 18.24
C LEU A 398 15.41 33.21 18.23
N SER A 399 16.34 33.03 17.30
CA SER A 399 17.46 33.96 17.05
C SER A 399 17.84 33.95 15.56
N ASP A 400 18.88 34.64 15.17
CA ASP A 400 19.36 34.64 13.79
C ASP A 400 19.92 33.29 13.35
N HIS A 401 20.23 32.42 14.30
CA HIS A 401 20.83 31.11 14.05
C HIS A 401 19.95 29.93 14.52
N ILE A 402 18.91 30.17 15.30
CA ILE A 402 18.12 29.12 15.94
C ILE A 402 16.66 29.21 15.55
N ASN A 403 16.14 28.13 14.98
CA ASN A 403 14.73 27.93 14.68
C ASN A 403 14.16 26.81 15.57
N LEU A 404 12.94 27.00 16.02
CA LEU A 404 12.15 25.96 16.69
C LEU A 404 11.03 25.53 15.75
N TYR A 405 10.93 24.24 15.49
CA TYR A 405 9.79 23.61 14.89
C TYR A 405 9.08 22.81 15.97
N ALA A 406 7.78 22.95 16.11
CA ALA A 406 7.00 22.17 17.07
C ALA A 406 5.60 21.95 16.53
N GLY A 407 4.95 20.91 16.98
CA GLY A 407 3.58 20.64 16.57
C GLY A 407 2.90 19.58 17.39
N MET A 408 1.61 19.52 17.17
CA MET A 408 0.75 18.49 17.73
C MET A 408 -0.28 18.06 16.69
N ASP A 409 -0.67 16.82 16.72
CA ASP A 409 -1.82 16.31 15.98
C ASP A 409 -2.68 15.41 16.86
N VAL A 410 -3.98 15.43 16.59
CA VAL A 410 -4.98 14.59 17.25
C VAL A 410 -5.86 13.99 16.18
N ARG A 411 -6.03 12.68 16.18
CA ARG A 411 -6.81 11.95 15.17
C ARG A 411 -7.74 10.94 15.82
N GLY A 412 -9.03 11.02 15.50
CA GLY A 412 -10.02 10.00 15.78
C GLY A 412 -10.39 9.28 14.49
N TYR A 413 -10.26 7.96 14.47
CA TYR A 413 -10.47 7.12 13.29
C TYR A 413 -11.35 5.92 13.66
N ARG A 414 -12.34 5.66 12.83
CA ARG A 414 -13.16 4.46 12.93
C ARG A 414 -13.28 3.83 11.55
N GLN A 415 -12.89 2.57 11.42
CA GLN A 415 -13.10 1.77 10.22
C GLN A 415 -14.01 0.60 10.52
N ARG A 416 -15.17 0.53 9.86
CA ARG A 416 -16.06 -0.61 9.90
C ARG A 416 -15.77 -1.52 8.73
N ASN A 417 -15.44 -2.75 9.04
CA ASN A 417 -15.17 -3.80 8.07
C ASN A 417 -16.30 -4.81 8.12
N PHE A 418 -16.83 -5.12 6.99
CA PHE A 418 -17.97 -6.00 6.92
C PHE A 418 -18.16 -6.54 5.51
N LYS A 419 -18.91 -7.62 5.38
CA LYS A 419 -19.20 -8.33 4.16
C LYS A 419 -20.69 -8.39 3.79
N GLN A 420 -21.10 -8.58 2.43
CA GLN A 420 -22.46 -8.60 1.88
C GLN A 420 -22.57 -9.47 0.65
N VAL A 421 -23.70 -10.11 0.51
CA VAL A 421 -24.10 -10.77 -0.74
C VAL A 421 -24.23 -9.70 -1.83
N SER A 422 -23.42 -9.76 -2.84
CA SER A 422 -23.44 -8.81 -3.97
C SER A 422 -24.26 -9.33 -5.15
N ASP A 423 -24.14 -10.63 -5.43
CA ASP A 423 -24.86 -11.30 -6.53
C ASP A 423 -25.05 -12.78 -6.17
N LEU A 424 -26.28 -13.24 -6.15
CA LEU A 424 -26.64 -14.64 -5.88
C LEU A 424 -26.41 -15.55 -7.09
N LEU A 425 -25.91 -15.04 -8.20
CA LEU A 425 -25.63 -15.79 -9.43
C LEU A 425 -26.80 -16.68 -9.86
N GLY A 426 -28.03 -16.13 -9.82
CA GLY A 426 -29.26 -16.83 -10.22
C GLY A 426 -29.87 -17.75 -9.17
N GLY A 427 -29.37 -17.78 -7.95
CA GLY A 427 -29.98 -18.44 -6.80
C GLY A 427 -30.99 -17.53 -6.09
N GLU A 428 -31.66 -18.08 -5.07
CA GLU A 428 -32.72 -17.37 -4.32
C GLU A 428 -32.23 -16.80 -2.99
N TYR A 429 -31.29 -17.49 -2.31
CA TYR A 429 -30.75 -17.03 -1.04
C TYR A 429 -29.38 -17.66 -0.76
N TRP A 430 -28.64 -17.08 0.16
CA TRP A 430 -27.37 -17.56 0.71
C TRP A 430 -27.49 -17.93 2.17
N LEU A 431 -26.76 -18.98 2.62
CA LEU A 431 -26.60 -19.32 4.02
C LEU A 431 -25.19 -18.96 4.49
N SER A 432 -25.07 -18.09 5.48
CA SER A 432 -23.78 -17.63 6.02
C SER A 432 -23.21 -18.64 7.02
N LYS A 433 -22.52 -19.65 6.51
CA LYS A 433 -21.92 -20.74 7.29
C LYS A 433 -20.43 -20.87 7.01
N ASP A 434 -19.68 -21.23 8.04
CA ASP A 434 -18.30 -21.69 7.91
C ASP A 434 -18.30 -23.15 7.44
N LYS A 435 -17.87 -23.38 6.23
CA LYS A 435 -17.84 -24.69 5.60
C LYS A 435 -16.85 -25.69 6.23
N TYR A 436 -15.90 -25.22 7.03
CA TYR A 436 -14.97 -26.08 7.78
C TYR A 436 -15.49 -26.48 9.15
N ALA A 437 -16.60 -25.90 9.57
CA ALA A 437 -17.21 -26.18 10.86
C ALA A 437 -18.45 -27.09 10.75
N ASP A 438 -18.83 -27.55 9.57
CA ASP A 438 -20.06 -28.35 9.37
C ASP A 438 -19.98 -29.80 9.91
N THR A 439 -18.77 -30.30 10.15
CA THR A 439 -18.51 -31.61 10.75
C THR A 439 -18.40 -31.57 12.27
N LEU A 440 -18.48 -30.39 12.88
CA LEU A 440 -18.33 -30.24 14.33
C LEU A 440 -19.62 -30.68 15.08
N ALA A 441 -19.43 -31.19 16.30
CA ALA A 441 -20.51 -31.74 17.12
C ALA A 441 -21.62 -30.76 17.49
N ASP A 442 -21.29 -29.48 17.61
CA ASP A 442 -22.25 -28.39 17.86
C ASP A 442 -22.55 -27.65 16.54
N PRO A 443 -23.77 -27.79 15.97
CA PRO A 443 -24.15 -27.15 14.72
C PRO A 443 -24.09 -25.60 14.75
N MET A 444 -24.16 -25.01 15.95
CA MET A 444 -24.11 -23.54 16.07
C MET A 444 -22.72 -22.98 15.77
N LEU A 445 -21.67 -23.79 15.83
CA LEU A 445 -20.30 -23.39 15.58
C LEU A 445 -20.07 -22.92 14.14
N GLN A 446 -20.86 -23.44 13.21
CA GLN A 446 -20.72 -23.11 11.79
C GLN A 446 -21.33 -21.74 11.41
N TYR A 447 -22.16 -21.12 12.25
CA TYR A 447 -22.81 -19.86 11.88
C TYR A 447 -21.95 -18.66 12.23
N TYR A 448 -21.76 -17.79 11.25
CA TYR A 448 -21.09 -16.51 11.45
C TYR A 448 -21.90 -15.51 12.28
N ASP A 449 -23.23 -15.71 12.35
CA ASP A 449 -24.10 -15.00 13.27
C ASP A 449 -25.13 -15.97 13.89
N ILE A 450 -24.90 -16.38 15.15
CA ILE A 450 -25.78 -17.30 15.86
C ILE A 450 -27.09 -16.66 16.33
N ASP A 451 -27.18 -15.34 16.35
CA ASP A 451 -28.40 -14.62 16.65
C ASP A 451 -29.39 -14.68 15.46
N HIS A 452 -28.86 -14.90 14.24
CA HIS A 452 -29.61 -15.06 13.01
C HIS A 452 -29.20 -16.33 12.25
N ALA A 453 -29.02 -17.43 12.99
CA ALA A 453 -28.72 -18.73 12.42
C ALA A 453 -29.78 -19.10 11.36
N GLU A 454 -29.34 -19.71 10.24
CA GLU A 454 -30.19 -20.12 9.11
C GLU A 454 -30.98 -19.01 8.40
N ALA A 455 -30.60 -17.73 8.61
CA ALA A 455 -31.20 -16.64 7.85
C ALA A 455 -30.99 -16.84 6.34
N HIS A 456 -32.06 -16.71 5.56
CA HIS A 456 -32.00 -16.68 4.11
C HIS A 456 -31.57 -15.31 3.64
N LEU A 457 -30.26 -15.17 3.37
CA LEU A 457 -29.68 -13.89 2.99
C LEU A 457 -29.84 -13.64 1.51
N VAL A 458 -30.25 -12.42 1.15
CA VAL A 458 -30.40 -11.95 -0.22
C VAL A 458 -29.36 -10.87 -0.56
N GLU A 459 -29.32 -10.46 -1.82
CA GLU A 459 -28.44 -9.36 -2.25
C GLU A 459 -28.67 -8.12 -1.39
N GLY A 460 -27.56 -7.60 -0.87
CA GLY A 460 -27.62 -6.50 0.05
C GLY A 460 -27.52 -6.90 1.54
N ASP A 461 -27.75 -8.14 1.91
CA ASP A 461 -27.67 -8.59 3.31
C ASP A 461 -26.25 -8.82 3.77
N LYS A 462 -26.04 -8.64 5.07
CA LYS A 462 -24.76 -8.91 5.72
C LYS A 462 -24.61 -10.39 6.04
N CYS A 463 -23.39 -10.90 5.90
CA CYS A 463 -23.04 -12.28 6.24
C CYS A 463 -21.59 -12.32 6.77
N GLY A 464 -21.13 -13.39 7.40
CA GLY A 464 -19.75 -13.62 7.85
C GLY A 464 -19.25 -12.69 8.96
N TYR A 465 -18.62 -11.56 8.69
CA TYR A 465 -18.19 -10.64 9.74
C TYR A 465 -18.78 -9.24 9.62
N ASP A 466 -18.91 -8.57 10.73
CA ASP A 466 -19.15 -7.13 10.83
C ASP A 466 -18.50 -6.63 12.11
N TYR A 467 -17.47 -5.79 11.96
CA TYR A 467 -16.75 -5.23 13.10
C TYR A 467 -16.21 -3.83 12.76
N ALA A 468 -15.85 -3.08 13.78
CA ALA A 468 -15.15 -1.81 13.61
C ALA A 468 -13.84 -1.81 14.42
N LEU A 469 -12.81 -1.23 13.84
CA LEU A 469 -11.60 -0.81 14.55
C LEU A 469 -11.73 0.67 14.87
N ASN A 470 -11.51 1.02 16.13
CA ASN A 470 -11.58 2.38 16.61
C ASN A 470 -10.20 2.76 17.13
N ILE A 471 -9.68 3.90 16.68
CA ILE A 471 -8.34 4.36 17.01
C ILE A 471 -8.43 5.82 17.38
N PHE A 472 -7.80 6.18 18.51
CA PHE A 472 -7.57 7.55 18.89
C PHE A 472 -6.06 7.74 19.04
N ARG A 473 -5.48 8.74 18.37
CA ARG A 473 -4.04 8.99 18.37
C ARG A 473 -3.76 10.46 18.63
N GLU A 474 -2.84 10.71 19.56
CA GLU A 474 -2.28 12.01 19.85
C GLU A 474 -0.77 11.97 19.65
N ASN A 475 -0.21 12.99 19.01
CA ASN A 475 1.22 13.14 18.80
C ASN A 475 1.67 14.56 19.14
N LEU A 476 2.76 14.68 19.86
CA LEU A 476 3.41 15.94 20.21
C LEU A 476 4.88 15.85 19.84
N TRP A 477 5.41 16.86 19.17
CA TRP A 477 6.81 16.87 18.76
C TRP A 477 7.42 18.27 18.79
N ALA A 478 8.74 18.33 18.94
CA ALA A 478 9.53 19.53 18.83
C ALA A 478 10.91 19.23 18.26
N THR A 479 11.41 20.11 17.40
CA THR A 479 12.75 20.02 16.80
C THR A 479 13.40 21.40 16.83
N LEU A 480 14.58 21.49 17.43
CA LEU A 480 15.43 22.66 17.41
C LEU A 480 16.42 22.53 16.24
N LEU A 481 16.48 23.53 15.38
CA LEU A 481 17.40 23.63 14.26
C LEU A 481 18.35 24.81 14.47
N GLY A 482 19.66 24.55 14.45
CA GLY A 482 20.71 25.56 14.46
C GLY A 482 21.37 25.70 13.09
N GLU A 483 21.53 26.92 12.60
CA GLU A 483 22.17 27.23 11.32
C GLU A 483 23.22 28.32 11.52
N TYR A 484 24.48 27.95 11.33
CA TYR A 484 25.66 28.82 11.36
C TYR A 484 26.38 28.74 10.00
N GLU A 485 27.36 29.54 9.79
CA GLU A 485 28.09 29.63 8.52
C GLU A 485 28.59 28.26 8.02
N HIS A 486 29.25 27.52 8.89
CA HIS A 486 29.82 26.19 8.57
C HIS A 486 29.08 25.03 9.22
N LEU A 487 28.16 25.27 10.16
CA LEU A 487 27.55 24.24 10.95
C LEU A 487 26.03 24.36 10.93
N ARG A 488 25.35 23.28 10.56
CA ARG A 488 23.92 23.08 10.78
C ARG A 488 23.72 21.87 11.67
N PHE A 489 22.85 21.97 12.65
CA PHE A 489 22.48 20.85 13.50
C PHE A 489 20.98 20.86 13.81
N HIS A 490 20.45 19.71 14.13
CA HIS A 490 19.09 19.60 14.65
C HIS A 490 19.01 18.58 15.78
N ILE A 491 18.07 18.79 16.71
CA ILE A 491 17.71 17.87 17.79
C ILE A 491 16.20 17.92 17.91
N GLY A 492 15.56 16.76 17.82
CA GLY A 492 14.11 16.61 17.89
C GLY A 492 13.67 15.53 18.86
N LEU A 493 12.51 15.74 19.47
CA LEU A 493 11.82 14.78 20.32
C LEU A 493 10.37 14.66 19.90
N ASN A 494 9.78 13.47 20.05
CA ASN A 494 8.33 13.28 19.93
C ASN A 494 7.81 12.31 20.98
N GLY A 495 6.50 12.42 21.26
CA GLY A 495 5.73 11.48 22.05
C GLY A 495 4.38 11.25 21.39
N THR A 496 3.99 9.97 21.31
CA THR A 496 2.73 9.54 20.67
C THR A 496 1.95 8.67 21.64
N MET A 497 0.67 8.95 21.81
CA MET A 497 -0.27 8.10 22.52
C MET A 497 -1.28 7.54 21.50
N SER A 498 -1.55 6.25 21.55
CA SER A 498 -2.52 5.59 20.68
C SER A 498 -3.40 4.67 21.50
N GLU A 499 -4.70 4.80 21.34
CA GLU A 499 -5.73 3.94 21.94
C GLU A 499 -6.44 3.18 20.84
N VAL A 500 -6.52 1.86 20.96
CA VAL A 500 -7.11 0.97 19.94
C VAL A 500 -8.08 0.01 20.61
N TRP A 501 -9.28 -0.14 20.04
CA TRP A 501 -10.24 -1.17 20.42
C TRP A 501 -11.08 -1.63 19.23
N ARG A 502 -11.58 -2.85 19.32
CA ARG A 502 -12.49 -3.45 18.34
C ARG A 502 -13.93 -3.39 18.86
N THR A 503 -14.88 -3.21 17.96
CA THR A 503 -16.31 -3.36 18.21
C THR A 503 -16.88 -4.41 17.27
N GLY A 504 -17.30 -5.56 17.75
CA GLY A 504 -17.98 -6.60 16.96
C GLY A 504 -19.48 -6.39 16.90
N PHE A 505 -20.09 -6.63 15.74
CA PHE A 505 -21.54 -6.45 15.50
C PHE A 505 -22.25 -7.78 15.20
N MET A 506 -21.51 -8.88 15.02
CA MET A 506 -22.04 -10.23 14.83
C MET A 506 -21.48 -11.16 15.90
N ARG A 507 -22.28 -12.15 16.30
CA ARG A 507 -21.88 -13.15 17.28
C ARG A 507 -21.58 -14.45 16.58
N TYR A 508 -20.32 -14.64 16.21
CA TYR A 508 -19.84 -15.84 15.53
C TYR A 508 -19.87 -17.06 16.46
N GLY A 509 -20.43 -18.17 16.01
CA GLY A 509 -20.61 -19.39 16.81
C GLY A 509 -19.32 -19.92 17.40
N ALA A 510 -18.23 -19.80 16.65
CA ALA A 510 -16.89 -20.22 17.07
C ALA A 510 -16.27 -19.33 18.16
N TYR A 511 -16.67 -18.08 18.27
CA TYR A 511 -16.17 -17.11 19.24
C TYR A 511 -17.31 -16.43 20.00
N ARG A 512 -18.30 -17.21 20.47
CA ARG A 512 -19.57 -16.74 21.05
C ARG A 512 -19.45 -15.61 22.05
N ASP A 513 -18.42 -15.70 22.93
CA ASP A 513 -18.21 -14.78 24.04
C ASP A 513 -17.24 -13.64 23.70
N GLU A 514 -16.57 -13.71 22.55
CA GLU A 514 -15.48 -12.80 22.16
C GLU A 514 -15.78 -12.04 20.86
N ALA A 515 -16.74 -12.47 20.05
CA ALA A 515 -16.97 -11.89 18.73
C ALA A 515 -17.71 -10.56 18.79
N ALA A 516 -18.76 -10.46 19.59
CA ALA A 516 -19.62 -9.28 19.68
C ALA A 516 -19.18 -8.31 20.79
N GLY A 517 -19.64 -7.06 20.69
CA GLY A 517 -19.34 -6.00 21.66
C GLY A 517 -17.96 -5.41 21.53
N ASN A 518 -17.53 -4.66 22.54
CA ASN A 518 -16.24 -3.99 22.55
C ASN A 518 -15.14 -4.87 23.16
N SER A 519 -14.00 -4.90 22.53
CA SER A 519 -12.78 -5.41 23.18
C SER A 519 -12.36 -4.48 24.33
N PRO A 520 -11.50 -4.94 25.24
CA PRO A 520 -10.73 -4.02 26.05
C PRO A 520 -10.01 -2.99 25.18
N MET A 521 -9.74 -1.81 25.73
CA MET A 521 -8.95 -0.78 25.05
C MET A 521 -7.47 -1.05 25.29
N GLN A 522 -6.67 -1.06 24.22
CA GLN A 522 -5.23 -1.18 24.28
C GLN A 522 -4.60 0.22 24.15
N LEU A 523 -3.79 0.60 25.13
CA LEU A 523 -3.05 1.86 25.17
C LEU A 523 -1.59 1.62 24.80
N TRP A 524 -1.08 2.42 23.88
CA TRP A 524 0.31 2.46 23.46
C TRP A 524 0.90 3.85 23.73
N LEU A 525 2.03 3.89 24.45
CA LEU A 525 2.84 5.09 24.65
C LEU A 525 4.16 4.92 23.93
N ASN A 526 4.41 5.78 22.95
CA ASN A 526 5.58 5.72 22.09
C ASN A 526 6.32 7.05 22.13
N TYR A 527 7.61 7.02 21.86
CA TYR A 527 8.47 8.18 21.91
C TYR A 527 9.62 8.04 20.91
N GLY A 528 10.17 9.15 20.50
CA GLY A 528 11.29 9.19 19.58
C GLY A 528 12.21 10.37 19.84
N ALA A 529 13.44 10.19 19.42
CA ALA A 529 14.47 11.22 19.43
C ALA A 529 15.26 11.16 18.13
N LYS A 530 15.59 12.34 17.57
CA LYS A 530 16.51 12.44 16.44
C LYS A 530 17.49 13.57 16.60
N ALA A 531 18.65 13.40 16.01
CA ALA A 531 19.68 14.43 15.97
C ALA A 531 20.46 14.33 14.67
N GLY A 532 20.96 15.47 14.19
CA GLY A 532 21.82 15.52 13.04
C GLY A 532 22.76 16.72 13.08
N ILE A 533 23.87 16.56 12.40
CA ILE A 533 24.89 17.59 12.25
C ILE A 533 25.40 17.59 10.81
N ALA A 534 25.41 18.77 10.19
CA ALA A 534 25.98 18.98 8.86
C ALA A 534 27.09 20.02 8.95
N TYR A 535 28.27 19.67 8.44
CA TYR A 535 29.43 20.56 8.37
C TYR A 535 29.73 20.95 6.92
N LYS A 536 29.60 22.23 6.63
CA LYS A 536 29.97 22.83 5.35
C LYS A 536 31.47 23.03 5.33
N ILE A 537 32.21 22.14 4.65
CA ILE A 537 33.66 22.26 4.46
C ILE A 537 33.94 23.58 3.71
N ASP A 538 33.14 23.82 2.69
CA ASP A 538 33.11 25.04 1.91
C ASP A 538 31.69 25.24 1.29
N LYS A 539 31.51 26.22 0.40
CA LYS A 539 30.24 26.51 -0.27
C LYS A 539 29.73 25.41 -1.21
N HIS A 540 30.55 24.39 -1.49
CA HIS A 540 30.27 23.31 -2.44
C HIS A 540 30.25 21.95 -1.79
N ASN A 541 30.90 21.77 -0.65
CA ASN A 541 31.09 20.46 -0.02
C ASN A 541 30.49 20.41 1.38
N THR A 542 29.66 19.44 1.64
CA THR A 542 28.99 19.24 2.94
C THR A 542 29.12 17.80 3.38
N LEU A 543 29.46 17.57 4.64
CA LEU A 543 29.36 16.30 5.35
C LEU A 543 28.15 16.38 6.27
N GLU A 544 27.38 15.30 6.35
CA GLU A 544 26.20 15.24 7.21
C GLU A 544 26.09 13.87 7.87
N ILE A 545 25.78 13.86 9.17
CA ILE A 545 25.50 12.66 9.97
C ILE A 545 24.16 12.89 10.63
N ASN A 546 23.25 11.92 10.52
CA ASN A 546 21.96 11.92 11.19
C ASN A 546 21.74 10.60 11.90
N ALA A 547 20.98 10.64 13.01
CA ALA A 547 20.48 9.46 13.70
C ALA A 547 19.07 9.71 14.24
N GLN A 548 18.25 8.68 14.25
CA GLN A 548 16.91 8.67 14.81
C GLN A 548 16.66 7.35 15.52
N TRP A 549 16.08 7.44 16.70
CA TRP A 549 15.56 6.31 17.42
C TRP A 549 14.10 6.58 17.79
N GLN A 550 13.24 5.58 17.63
CA GLN A 550 11.82 5.70 17.93
C GLN A 550 11.20 4.37 18.34
N THR A 551 10.08 4.45 19.04
CA THR A 551 9.17 3.31 19.20
C THR A 551 7.87 3.58 18.45
N VAL A 552 7.28 2.53 17.87
CA VAL A 552 6.05 2.61 17.05
C VAL A 552 5.08 1.52 17.50
N ALA A 553 3.82 1.88 17.74
CA ALA A 553 2.78 0.90 18.06
C ALA A 553 2.58 -0.07 16.89
N PRO A 554 2.32 -1.36 17.13
CA PRO A 554 1.90 -2.26 16.07
C PRO A 554 0.64 -1.74 15.37
N SER A 555 0.55 -1.98 14.07
CA SER A 555 -0.63 -1.62 13.28
C SER A 555 -1.90 -2.23 13.87
N ALA A 556 -2.99 -1.48 13.94
CA ALA A 556 -4.27 -1.94 14.49
C ALA A 556 -4.81 -3.21 13.79
N ALA A 557 -4.42 -3.44 12.54
CA ALA A 557 -4.76 -4.65 11.80
C ALA A 557 -4.05 -5.91 12.35
N LYS A 558 -2.92 -5.75 13.05
CA LYS A 558 -2.03 -6.84 13.46
C LYS A 558 -2.00 -7.12 14.97
N ILE A 559 -2.88 -6.49 15.76
CA ILE A 559 -2.87 -6.64 17.22
C ILE A 559 -3.87 -7.66 17.75
N PHE A 560 -4.86 -8.06 16.95
CA PHE A 560 -5.87 -9.06 17.31
C PHE A 560 -5.47 -10.44 16.81
N VAL A 561 -5.79 -11.48 17.57
CA VAL A 561 -5.61 -12.87 17.13
C VAL A 561 -6.38 -13.11 15.83
N ASN A 562 -7.60 -12.61 15.75
CA ASN A 562 -8.39 -12.53 14.53
C ASN A 562 -9.38 -11.38 14.63
N ALA A 563 -9.04 -10.24 14.02
CA ALA A 563 -9.90 -9.05 14.07
C ALA A 563 -11.29 -9.27 13.43
N LEU A 564 -11.44 -10.26 12.53
CA LEU A 564 -12.71 -10.56 11.88
C LEU A 564 -13.75 -11.06 12.91
N TYR A 565 -13.32 -11.92 13.85
CA TYR A 565 -14.22 -12.73 14.67
C TYR A 565 -13.98 -12.64 16.17
N SER A 566 -12.86 -12.07 16.63
CA SER A 566 -12.50 -12.12 18.05
C SER A 566 -12.03 -10.77 18.59
N ASN A 567 -12.43 -10.47 19.82
CA ASN A 567 -11.98 -9.33 20.62
C ASN A 567 -10.65 -9.58 21.33
N ARG A 568 -10.03 -10.77 21.14
CA ARG A 568 -8.83 -11.18 21.83
C ARG A 568 -7.58 -10.61 21.16
N PHE A 569 -6.72 -9.98 21.96
CA PHE A 569 -5.41 -9.49 21.51
C PHE A 569 -4.38 -10.63 21.46
N ILE A 570 -3.42 -10.50 20.54
CA ILE A 570 -2.20 -11.30 20.55
C ILE A 570 -1.44 -11.02 21.84
N GLN A 571 -0.95 -12.07 22.48
CA GLN A 571 -0.24 -11.96 23.75
C GLN A 571 1.18 -11.41 23.57
N ASN A 572 1.69 -10.71 24.58
CA ASN A 572 3.06 -10.22 24.64
C ASN A 572 3.46 -9.25 23.50
N LEU A 573 2.49 -8.53 22.92
CA LEU A 573 2.79 -7.48 21.96
C LEU A 573 3.58 -6.34 22.62
N THR A 574 4.61 -5.91 21.92
CA THR A 574 5.43 -4.74 22.28
C THR A 574 5.47 -3.75 21.13
N SER A 575 5.76 -2.48 21.42
CA SER A 575 6.04 -1.50 20.36
C SER A 575 7.31 -1.89 19.62
N GLU A 576 7.29 -1.75 18.31
CA GLU A 576 8.45 -1.84 17.44
C GLU A 576 9.48 -0.76 17.85
N LYS A 577 10.76 -1.07 17.76
CA LYS A 577 11.87 -0.16 18.07
C LYS A 577 12.74 0.00 16.84
N ASP A 578 12.82 1.21 16.35
CA ASP A 578 13.58 1.56 15.15
C ASP A 578 14.77 2.41 15.52
N LEU A 579 15.95 2.03 15.04
CA LEU A 579 17.16 2.83 15.08
C LEU A 579 17.68 3.00 13.66
N ALA A 580 17.76 4.23 13.20
CA ALA A 580 18.34 4.55 11.90
C ALA A 580 19.46 5.59 12.02
N ALA A 581 20.48 5.47 11.19
CA ALA A 581 21.55 6.44 11.08
C ALA A 581 22.04 6.54 9.64
N ASP A 582 22.50 7.72 9.24
CA ASP A 582 23.18 7.91 7.97
C ASP A 582 24.37 8.86 8.07
N PHE A 583 25.32 8.64 7.14
CA PHE A 583 26.45 9.52 6.89
C PHE A 583 26.45 9.86 5.41
N SER A 584 26.40 11.14 5.06
CA SER A 584 26.32 11.62 3.69
C SER A 584 27.41 12.64 3.40
N TYR A 585 27.99 12.52 2.19
CA TYR A 585 28.81 13.56 1.57
C TYR A 585 28.11 14.11 0.35
N SER A 586 27.95 15.41 0.30
CA SER A 586 27.34 16.11 -0.83
C SER A 586 28.32 17.11 -1.43
N MET A 587 28.45 17.09 -2.78
CA MET A 587 29.26 18.00 -3.57
C MET A 587 28.36 18.66 -4.61
N ASN A 588 28.43 19.99 -4.71
CA ASN A 588 27.62 20.78 -5.65
C ASN A 588 28.46 21.83 -6.37
N TYR A 589 29.15 21.41 -7.46
CA TYR A 589 29.84 22.29 -8.39
C TYR A 589 29.05 22.45 -9.68
N LYS A 590 29.35 23.49 -10.45
CA LYS A 590 28.72 23.70 -11.76
C LYS A 590 29.01 22.59 -12.77
N PHE A 591 30.12 21.89 -12.63
CA PHE A 591 30.55 20.81 -13.51
C PHE A 591 30.17 19.41 -13.01
N MET A 592 29.78 19.29 -11.75
CA MET A 592 29.40 18.00 -11.16
C MET A 592 28.58 18.20 -9.87
N LYS A 593 27.51 17.41 -9.71
CA LYS A 593 26.81 17.23 -8.44
C LYS A 593 26.93 15.78 -8.05
N LEU A 594 27.26 15.54 -6.78
CA LEU A 594 27.43 14.22 -6.20
C LEU A 594 26.74 14.19 -4.85
N ARG A 595 26.08 13.08 -4.53
CA ARG A 595 25.74 12.67 -3.18
C ARG A 595 26.10 11.21 -3.00
N ALA A 596 26.89 10.90 -1.97
CA ALA A 596 27.17 9.56 -1.49
C ALA A 596 26.71 9.44 -0.05
N SER A 597 25.94 8.41 0.25
CA SER A 597 25.40 8.17 1.60
C SER A 597 25.61 6.72 1.99
N PHE A 598 26.15 6.52 3.17
CA PHE A 598 26.07 5.25 3.89
C PHE A 598 24.90 5.30 4.86
N TYR A 599 24.11 4.24 4.91
CA TYR A 599 22.95 4.15 5.79
C TYR A 599 22.89 2.84 6.55
N PHE A 600 22.29 2.92 7.73
CA PHE A 600 22.01 1.82 8.63
C PHE A 600 20.61 2.00 9.21
N ALA A 601 19.83 0.92 9.26
CA ALA A 601 18.58 0.86 10.00
C ALA A 601 18.44 -0.51 10.67
N ASN A 602 17.98 -0.52 11.91
CA ASN A 602 17.73 -1.72 12.71
C ASN A 602 16.34 -1.63 13.31
N PHE A 603 15.55 -2.66 13.06
CA PHE A 603 14.18 -2.81 13.52
C PHE A 603 14.12 -3.95 14.52
N GLN A 604 13.47 -3.75 15.65
CA GLN A 604 13.29 -4.77 16.68
C GLN A 604 11.82 -4.87 17.06
N ASP A 605 11.39 -6.07 17.42
CA ASP A 605 10.03 -6.37 17.88
C ASP A 605 8.93 -6.08 16.85
N VAL A 606 9.24 -6.19 15.55
CA VAL A 606 8.24 -6.09 14.48
C VAL A 606 7.24 -7.23 14.59
N THR A 607 5.96 -6.93 14.39
CA THR A 607 4.86 -7.90 14.43
C THR A 607 4.26 -8.08 13.04
N GLU A 608 4.11 -9.34 12.61
CA GLU A 608 3.36 -9.72 11.42
C GLU A 608 2.22 -10.67 11.80
N HIS A 609 1.16 -10.67 11.02
CA HIS A 609 0.01 -11.52 11.25
C HIS A 609 -0.48 -12.07 9.91
N TYR A 610 -0.69 -13.39 9.85
CA TYR A 610 -1.15 -14.11 8.66
C TYR A 610 -2.37 -14.96 9.02
N ASN A 611 -3.22 -15.23 8.03
CA ASN A 611 -4.31 -16.18 8.13
C ASN A 611 -4.27 -17.07 6.88
N PHE A 612 -4.09 -18.39 7.05
CA PHE A 612 -3.91 -19.32 5.95
C PHE A 612 -4.33 -20.74 6.28
N TYR A 613 -4.51 -21.56 5.25
CA TYR A 613 -4.75 -22.98 5.40
C TYR A 613 -3.45 -23.69 5.76
N HIS A 614 -3.43 -24.34 6.92
CA HIS A 614 -2.26 -25.05 7.43
C HIS A 614 -2.39 -26.53 7.14
N ASP A 615 -1.50 -27.09 6.32
CA ASP A 615 -1.61 -28.45 5.82
C ASP A 615 -1.47 -29.51 6.93
N LEU A 616 -0.64 -29.26 7.95
CA LEU A 616 -0.50 -30.18 9.09
C LEU A 616 -1.77 -30.24 9.96
N TYR A 617 -2.44 -29.10 10.16
CA TYR A 617 -3.65 -29.03 11.00
C TYR A 617 -4.94 -29.19 10.23
N GLY A 618 -4.90 -29.27 8.90
CA GLY A 618 -6.05 -29.49 8.04
C GLY A 618 -7.13 -28.39 8.10
N GLY A 619 -6.74 -27.17 8.41
CA GLY A 619 -7.67 -26.05 8.56
C GLY A 619 -7.00 -24.68 8.54
N PHE A 620 -7.82 -23.63 8.49
CA PHE A 620 -7.28 -22.26 8.58
C PHE A 620 -6.78 -21.95 9.98
N VAL A 621 -5.66 -21.24 10.02
CA VAL A 621 -5.01 -20.79 11.26
C VAL A 621 -4.81 -19.29 11.27
N ASN A 622 -4.82 -18.71 12.46
CA ASN A 622 -4.30 -17.36 12.72
C ASN A 622 -2.85 -17.53 13.17
N TYR A 623 -1.96 -16.84 12.49
CA TYR A 623 -0.52 -16.99 12.64
C TYR A 623 0.09 -15.64 13.02
N ALA A 624 0.33 -15.46 14.31
CA ALA A 624 0.93 -14.23 14.83
C ALA A 624 2.44 -14.40 14.97
N LEU A 625 3.20 -13.67 14.19
CA LEU A 625 4.66 -13.68 14.20
C LEU A 625 5.16 -12.44 14.93
N THR A 626 5.75 -12.63 16.10
CA THR A 626 6.18 -11.55 17.01
C THR A 626 7.68 -11.56 17.26
N GLY A 627 8.25 -10.39 17.63
CA GLY A 627 9.67 -10.25 17.92
C GLY A 627 10.56 -10.40 16.68
N ILE A 628 10.09 -10.02 15.49
CA ILE A 628 10.92 -10.03 14.29
C ILE A 628 11.94 -8.89 14.37
N ASN A 629 13.22 -9.21 14.18
CA ASN A 629 14.29 -8.21 14.09
C ASN A 629 14.88 -8.19 12.69
N LYS A 630 15.03 -7.00 12.10
CA LYS A 630 15.59 -6.77 10.77
C LYS A 630 16.72 -5.74 10.82
N ARG A 631 17.66 -5.84 9.89
CA ARG A 631 18.71 -4.85 9.68
C ARG A 631 18.86 -4.54 8.21
N ASN A 632 18.83 -3.25 7.88
CA ASN A 632 19.12 -2.73 6.55
C ASN A 632 20.39 -1.89 6.61
N ILE A 633 21.37 -2.23 5.77
CA ILE A 633 22.63 -1.48 5.64
C ILE A 633 22.94 -1.31 4.16
N GLY A 634 23.52 -0.18 3.78
CA GLY A 634 23.87 0.01 2.39
C GLY A 634 24.47 1.37 2.06
N VAL A 635 24.67 1.57 0.74
CA VAL A 635 25.26 2.78 0.17
C VAL A 635 24.36 3.27 -0.96
N GLU A 636 24.08 4.58 -0.97
CA GLU A 636 23.44 5.31 -2.05
C GLU A 636 24.47 6.21 -2.75
N LEU A 637 24.42 6.26 -4.07
CA LEU A 637 25.25 7.16 -4.88
C LEU A 637 24.37 7.87 -5.92
N GLY A 638 24.35 9.18 -5.91
CA GLY A 638 23.76 10.03 -6.94
C GLY A 638 24.81 10.92 -7.60
N LEU A 639 24.80 11.00 -8.92
CA LEU A 639 25.75 11.79 -9.68
C LEU A 639 25.05 12.48 -10.86
N GLU A 640 25.36 13.76 -11.08
CA GLU A 640 25.01 14.53 -12.27
C GLU A 640 26.24 15.25 -12.79
N ILE A 641 26.60 14.98 -14.05
CA ILE A 641 27.75 15.61 -14.74
C ILE A 641 27.22 16.34 -15.97
N PRO A 642 27.09 17.68 -15.93
CA PRO A 642 26.82 18.47 -17.12
C PRO A 642 27.98 18.40 -18.12
N ILE A 643 27.65 18.12 -19.39
CA ILE A 643 28.61 18.10 -20.50
C ILE A 643 28.26 19.24 -21.45
N GLY A 644 29.03 20.33 -21.38
CA GLY A 644 28.71 21.55 -22.08
C GLY A 644 27.38 22.18 -21.60
N LYS A 645 26.58 22.72 -22.53
CA LYS A 645 25.32 23.40 -22.22
C LYS A 645 24.07 22.57 -22.51
N MET A 646 24.24 21.44 -23.19
CA MET A 646 23.10 20.68 -23.73
C MET A 646 23.00 19.27 -23.17
N PHE A 647 24.09 18.66 -22.73
CA PHE A 647 24.08 17.28 -22.24
C PHE A 647 24.36 17.20 -20.74
N ALA A 648 23.87 16.16 -20.11
CA ALA A 648 24.26 15.74 -18.77
C ALA A 648 24.22 14.20 -18.67
N VAL A 649 25.19 13.64 -17.96
CA VAL A 649 25.16 12.25 -17.51
C VAL A 649 24.53 12.22 -16.11
N LEU A 650 23.59 11.33 -15.92
CA LEU A 650 22.86 11.11 -14.69
C LEU A 650 23.13 9.69 -14.19
N MET A 651 23.44 9.53 -12.92
CA MET A 651 23.60 8.20 -12.30
C MET A 651 22.88 8.19 -10.96
N ALA A 652 22.23 7.08 -10.65
CA ALA A 652 21.83 6.73 -9.30
C ALA A 652 22.12 5.26 -9.07
N GLY A 653 22.59 4.91 -7.88
CA GLY A 653 22.87 3.54 -7.48
C GLY A 653 22.60 3.33 -6.02
N ASN A 654 22.01 2.20 -5.70
CA ASN A 654 21.87 1.66 -4.35
C ASN A 654 22.47 0.26 -4.31
N TRP A 655 23.28 0.01 -3.32
CA TRP A 655 23.71 -1.32 -2.91
C TRP A 655 23.31 -1.53 -1.46
N GLY A 656 22.48 -2.53 -1.20
CA GLY A 656 21.98 -2.86 0.11
C GLY A 656 22.24 -4.31 0.52
N ASP A 657 22.13 -4.56 1.81
CA ASP A 657 22.08 -5.86 2.46
C ASP A 657 21.01 -5.81 3.56
N PHE A 658 19.85 -6.41 3.29
CA PHE A 658 18.67 -6.38 4.16
C PHE A 658 18.38 -7.78 4.65
N ILE A 659 18.52 -8.02 5.96
CA ILE A 659 18.43 -9.37 6.54
C ILE A 659 17.60 -9.38 7.83
N PHE A 660 17.04 -10.54 8.13
CA PHE A 660 16.53 -10.88 9.45
C PHE A 660 17.71 -11.21 10.38
N THR A 661 17.67 -10.70 11.62
CA THR A 661 18.81 -10.81 12.55
C THR A 661 18.57 -11.77 13.71
N ASN A 662 17.35 -12.29 13.84
CA ASN A 662 16.99 -13.22 14.91
C ASN A 662 16.07 -14.33 14.42
N ARG A 663 15.58 -15.10 15.37
CA ARG A 663 14.59 -16.17 15.20
C ARG A 663 13.31 -15.74 15.90
N PRO A 664 12.32 -15.19 15.19
CA PRO A 664 11.07 -14.74 15.80
C PRO A 664 10.23 -15.90 16.31
N THR A 665 9.18 -15.58 17.07
CA THR A 665 8.23 -16.53 17.63
C THR A 665 6.91 -16.43 16.89
N ALA A 666 6.36 -17.56 16.45
CA ALA A 666 5.01 -17.69 15.89
C ALA A 666 4.08 -18.28 16.93
N SER A 667 2.94 -17.64 17.16
CA SER A 667 1.79 -18.20 17.90
C SER A 667 0.70 -18.53 16.89
N ILE A 668 0.28 -19.78 16.86
CA ILE A 668 -0.67 -20.34 15.90
C ILE A 668 -1.94 -20.75 16.64
N THR A 669 -3.10 -20.29 16.17
CA THR A 669 -4.41 -20.72 16.70
C THR A 669 -5.33 -21.09 15.56
N ALA A 670 -6.22 -22.06 15.76
CA ALA A 670 -7.21 -22.38 14.74
C ALA A 670 -8.15 -21.21 14.48
N ASN A 671 -8.45 -20.91 13.23
CA ASN A 671 -9.34 -19.82 12.84
C ASN A 671 -10.77 -20.01 13.37
N ASN A 672 -11.21 -21.26 13.48
CA ASN A 672 -12.53 -21.58 14.04
C ASN A 672 -12.58 -21.61 15.58
N GLY A 673 -11.49 -21.29 16.28
CA GLY A 673 -11.42 -21.17 17.74
C GLY A 673 -11.66 -22.42 18.56
N TYR A 674 -12.01 -23.56 17.93
CA TYR A 674 -12.38 -24.82 18.60
C TYR A 674 -11.35 -25.92 18.44
N ALA A 675 -10.73 -26.02 17.25
CA ALA A 675 -9.82 -27.11 16.99
C ALA A 675 -8.64 -27.03 17.95
N GLU A 676 -8.37 -28.15 18.64
CA GLU A 676 -7.09 -28.35 19.27
C GLU A 676 -6.08 -28.64 18.17
N LEU A 677 -5.08 -27.78 18.06
CA LEU A 677 -3.99 -27.96 17.10
C LEU A 677 -3.04 -29.08 17.53
N THR A 678 -2.93 -29.28 18.84
CA THR A 678 -2.26 -30.44 19.46
C THR A 678 -3.11 -30.90 20.65
N PRO A 679 -3.02 -32.19 21.04
CA PRO A 679 -3.81 -32.73 22.15
C PRO A 679 -3.73 -31.83 23.41
N GLY A 680 -4.87 -31.31 23.83
CA GLY A 680 -4.99 -30.43 24.98
C GLY A 680 -4.59 -28.97 24.77
N SER A 681 -4.24 -28.53 23.54
CA SER A 681 -3.88 -27.13 23.27
C SER A 681 -4.53 -26.60 22.00
N LYS A 682 -5.15 -25.42 22.13
CA LYS A 682 -5.71 -24.61 21.03
C LYS A 682 -4.71 -23.62 20.46
N GLU A 683 -3.55 -23.52 21.05
CA GLU A 683 -2.46 -22.64 20.63
C GLU A 683 -1.15 -23.44 20.59
N VAL A 684 -0.41 -23.25 19.52
CA VAL A 684 0.93 -23.82 19.33
C VAL A 684 1.91 -22.69 19.13
N VAL A 685 3.09 -22.80 19.73
CA VAL A 685 4.12 -21.78 19.64
C VAL A 685 5.38 -22.37 19.05
N HIS A 686 5.86 -21.77 17.95
CA HIS A 686 7.08 -22.18 17.26
C HIS A 686 8.13 -21.10 17.24
N THR A 687 9.39 -21.51 17.20
CA THR A 687 10.51 -20.63 16.84
C THR A 687 10.74 -20.72 15.33
N ILE A 688 10.77 -19.58 14.65
CA ILE A 688 10.98 -19.51 13.21
C ILE A 688 12.44 -19.20 12.93
N TYR A 689 13.11 -20.04 12.13
CA TYR A 689 14.55 -19.99 11.89
C TYR A 689 14.93 -19.04 10.74
N TRP A 690 14.56 -17.73 10.85
CA TRP A 690 14.80 -16.71 9.82
C TRP A 690 16.12 -15.97 9.93
N GLN A 691 16.92 -16.23 10.94
CA GLN A 691 18.18 -15.51 11.14
C GLN A 691 19.12 -15.63 9.93
N ASN A 692 19.64 -14.50 9.42
CA ASN A 692 20.50 -14.34 8.26
C ASN A 692 19.83 -14.53 6.88
N TYR A 693 18.54 -14.77 6.79
CA TYR A 693 17.81 -14.71 5.54
C TYR A 693 17.54 -13.28 5.11
N HIS A 694 17.35 -13.06 3.81
CA HIS A 694 17.13 -11.73 3.24
C HIS A 694 15.68 -11.28 3.36
N VAL A 695 15.51 -9.96 3.60
CA VAL A 695 14.19 -9.31 3.56
C VAL A 695 13.76 -9.16 2.10
N ALA A 696 12.53 -9.55 1.80
CA ALA A 696 11.93 -9.51 0.48
C ALA A 696 11.29 -8.15 0.12
N GLY A 697 10.75 -8.06 -1.09
CA GLY A 697 9.85 -6.99 -1.53
C GLY A 697 10.53 -5.75 -2.10
N THR A 698 11.85 -5.78 -2.36
CA THR A 698 12.58 -4.73 -3.08
C THR A 698 13.91 -5.26 -3.61
N PRO A 699 14.40 -4.80 -4.77
CA PRO A 699 15.79 -5.04 -5.18
C PRO A 699 16.75 -4.44 -4.14
N GLN A 700 17.72 -5.23 -3.68
CA GLN A 700 18.76 -4.72 -2.78
C GLN A 700 19.89 -4.03 -3.58
N ILE A 701 19.99 -4.33 -4.88
CA ILE A 701 20.84 -3.60 -5.83
C ILE A 701 19.94 -2.97 -6.89
N ALA A 702 20.03 -1.64 -7.05
CA ALA A 702 19.38 -0.90 -8.10
C ALA A 702 20.34 0.15 -8.64
N ALA A 703 20.51 0.23 -9.95
CA ALA A 703 21.39 1.20 -10.60
C ALA A 703 20.76 1.76 -11.88
N THR A 704 20.99 3.02 -12.16
CA THR A 704 20.62 3.67 -13.42
C THR A 704 21.76 4.51 -13.94
N LEU A 705 21.99 4.45 -15.26
CA LEU A 705 22.85 5.35 -16.00
C LEU A 705 22.01 6.05 -17.07
N GLY A 706 21.91 7.36 -16.97
CA GLY A 706 21.10 8.20 -17.84
C GLY A 706 21.90 9.20 -18.63
N LEU A 707 21.45 9.45 -19.86
CA LEU A 707 21.91 10.58 -20.68
C LEU A 707 20.75 11.53 -20.87
N LYS A 708 20.94 12.78 -20.49
CA LYS A 708 19.98 13.87 -20.67
C LYS A 708 20.51 14.84 -21.72
N PHE A 709 19.64 15.15 -22.69
CA PHE A 709 19.85 16.23 -23.66
C PHE A 709 18.81 17.32 -23.42
N LYS A 710 19.24 18.58 -23.34
CA LYS A 710 18.36 19.73 -23.23
C LYS A 710 18.84 20.85 -24.15
N HIS A 711 17.98 21.24 -25.08
CA HIS A 711 18.25 22.38 -25.97
C HIS A 711 16.99 23.19 -26.20
N LYS A 712 17.01 24.49 -25.89
CA LYS A 712 15.80 25.34 -25.85
C LYS A 712 14.73 24.69 -24.98
N ASP A 713 13.57 24.38 -25.54
CA ASP A 713 12.46 23.74 -24.83
C ASP A 713 12.34 22.23 -25.15
N TRP A 714 13.34 21.61 -25.79
CA TRP A 714 13.45 20.18 -25.95
C TRP A 714 14.17 19.57 -24.76
N GLU A 715 13.65 18.48 -24.24
CA GLU A 715 14.33 17.62 -23.30
C GLU A 715 14.17 16.16 -23.73
N VAL A 716 15.30 15.45 -23.83
CA VAL A 716 15.36 14.01 -24.09
C VAL A 716 16.13 13.37 -22.96
N LYS A 717 15.64 12.26 -22.43
CA LYS A 717 16.38 11.40 -21.47
C LYS A 717 16.33 9.96 -21.95
N VAL A 718 17.44 9.26 -21.79
CA VAL A 718 17.53 7.81 -21.97
C VAL A 718 18.20 7.25 -20.73
N ASN A 719 17.58 6.26 -20.08
CA ASN A 719 18.06 5.64 -18.85
C ASN A 719 18.20 4.13 -19.06
N ALA A 720 19.36 3.59 -18.71
CA ALA A 720 19.63 2.16 -18.63
C ALA A 720 19.58 1.75 -17.15
N ASN A 721 18.70 0.81 -16.79
CA ASN A 721 18.43 0.42 -15.41
C ASN A 721 18.82 -1.04 -15.20
N TYR A 722 19.39 -1.35 -14.05
CA TYR A 722 19.74 -2.69 -13.61
C TYR A 722 19.27 -2.94 -12.19
N PHE A 723 18.67 -4.12 -11.95
CA PHE A 723 18.12 -4.55 -10.67
C PHE A 723 18.61 -5.96 -10.36
N ASP A 724 19.03 -6.20 -9.11
CA ASP A 724 19.51 -7.51 -8.67
C ASP A 724 19.30 -7.70 -7.16
N LYS A 725 19.63 -8.88 -6.65
CA LYS A 725 19.37 -9.29 -5.27
C LYS A 725 17.90 -9.07 -4.89
N ILE A 726 17.00 -9.58 -5.72
CA ILE A 726 15.56 -9.61 -5.45
C ILE A 726 15.28 -10.97 -4.82
N TYR A 727 14.75 -10.98 -3.60
CA TYR A 727 14.44 -12.21 -2.87
C TYR A 727 12.94 -12.37 -2.71
N ALA A 728 12.45 -13.62 -2.78
CA ALA A 728 11.09 -13.97 -2.45
C ALA A 728 10.83 -13.88 -0.94
N ALA A 729 9.59 -13.64 -0.56
CA ALA A 729 9.16 -13.72 0.83
C ALA A 729 9.41 -15.13 1.38
N LEU A 730 9.63 -15.21 2.70
CA LEU A 730 9.85 -16.48 3.38
C LEU A 730 8.51 -17.05 3.85
N ASN A 731 8.24 -18.30 3.50
CA ASN A 731 7.17 -19.06 4.12
C ASN A 731 7.60 -19.45 5.54
N PRO A 732 6.94 -18.95 6.61
CA PRO A 732 7.37 -19.27 7.97
C PRO A 732 7.30 -20.75 8.28
N GLU A 733 6.36 -21.48 7.65
CA GLU A 733 6.17 -22.93 7.85
C GLU A 733 7.38 -23.78 7.47
N ARG A 734 8.13 -23.35 6.44
CA ARG A 734 9.33 -24.05 5.97
C ARG A 734 10.50 -23.93 6.96
N TYR A 735 10.44 -23.00 7.90
CA TYR A 735 11.51 -22.70 8.86
C TYR A 735 11.15 -23.11 10.29
N THR A 736 10.26 -24.09 10.44
CA THR A 736 9.86 -24.69 11.73
C THR A 736 10.61 -25.99 11.98
N PRO A 737 10.69 -26.46 13.24
CA PRO A 737 11.20 -27.79 13.56
C PRO A 737 10.41 -28.91 12.87
N GLU A 738 9.10 -28.73 12.70
CA GLU A 738 8.18 -29.69 12.11
C GLU A 738 8.44 -29.87 10.60
N ALA A 739 8.72 -28.80 9.88
CA ALA A 739 9.08 -28.84 8.46
C ALA A 739 10.42 -29.55 8.25
N ARG A 740 11.35 -29.39 9.17
CA ARG A 740 12.62 -30.11 9.17
C ARG A 740 12.40 -31.63 9.42
N GLY A 741 11.51 -31.98 10.34
CA GLY A 741 11.23 -33.35 10.73
C GLY A 741 12.49 -34.13 11.12
N TYR A 742 12.64 -35.30 10.57
CA TYR A 742 13.79 -36.21 10.80
C TYR A 742 14.86 -36.14 9.69
N LEU A 743 14.83 -35.10 8.85
CA LEU A 743 15.80 -34.92 7.77
C LEU A 743 17.18 -34.62 8.31
N ASP A 744 18.18 -35.24 7.71
CA ASP A 744 19.58 -35.05 8.07
C ASP A 744 20.07 -33.64 7.72
N GLU A 745 20.88 -33.07 8.58
CA GLU A 745 21.51 -31.77 8.35
C GLU A 745 22.40 -31.79 7.10
N GLY A 746 22.15 -30.87 6.14
CA GLY A 746 22.85 -30.82 4.86
C GLY A 746 22.34 -31.77 3.79
N SER A 747 21.25 -32.51 4.02
CA SER A 747 20.59 -33.28 2.95
C SER A 747 20.02 -32.35 1.86
N ASP A 748 19.97 -32.82 0.61
CA ASP A 748 19.43 -32.04 -0.51
C ASP A 748 17.97 -31.63 -0.25
N GLN A 749 17.17 -32.51 0.35
CA GLN A 749 15.78 -32.26 0.70
C GLN A 749 15.65 -31.13 1.74
N LEU A 750 16.42 -31.20 2.84
CA LEU A 750 16.40 -30.11 3.82
C LEU A 750 16.89 -28.81 3.24
N ASN A 751 17.94 -28.84 2.42
CA ASN A 751 18.46 -27.64 1.73
C ASN A 751 17.40 -27.03 0.81
N ALA A 752 16.61 -27.83 0.08
CA ALA A 752 15.50 -27.36 -0.75
C ALA A 752 14.38 -26.70 0.09
N ILE A 753 14.03 -27.30 1.25
CA ILE A 753 13.03 -26.76 2.15
C ILE A 753 13.41 -25.35 2.66
N ILE A 754 14.66 -25.19 3.12
CA ILE A 754 15.10 -23.94 3.74
C ILE A 754 15.71 -22.94 2.74
N ALA A 755 15.79 -23.27 1.45
CA ALA A 755 16.31 -22.36 0.43
C ALA A 755 15.39 -21.14 0.26
N GLN A 756 15.98 -19.94 0.31
CA GLN A 756 15.28 -18.75 -0.10
C GLN A 756 15.46 -18.51 -1.60
N GLU A 757 14.38 -18.33 -2.32
CA GLU A 757 14.43 -18.03 -3.73
C GLU A 757 15.05 -16.64 -3.96
N ARG A 758 16.06 -16.58 -4.85
CA ARG A 758 16.63 -15.35 -5.38
C ARG A 758 16.31 -15.24 -6.85
N LEU A 759 15.64 -14.18 -7.23
CA LEU A 759 15.30 -13.89 -8.62
C LEU A 759 16.54 -13.43 -9.41
N LYS A 760 16.53 -13.71 -10.72
CA LYS A 760 17.61 -13.31 -11.63
C LYS A 760 17.66 -11.79 -11.79
N GLY A 761 18.87 -11.22 -11.83
CA GLY A 761 19.05 -9.81 -12.13
C GLY A 761 18.47 -9.42 -13.49
N GLN A 762 17.91 -8.22 -13.58
CA GLN A 762 17.16 -7.75 -14.75
C GLN A 762 17.63 -6.38 -15.21
N PHE A 763 17.54 -6.17 -16.51
CA PHE A 763 17.91 -4.92 -17.17
C PHE A 763 16.73 -4.34 -17.95
N THR A 764 16.52 -3.01 -17.87
CA THR A 764 15.54 -2.28 -18.67
C THR A 764 16.14 -1.01 -19.27
N LEU A 765 15.54 -0.53 -20.35
CA LEU A 765 15.91 0.72 -21.01
C LEU A 765 14.67 1.59 -21.14
N ASP A 766 14.76 2.83 -20.67
CA ASP A 766 13.68 3.81 -20.74
C ASP A 766 14.09 5.03 -21.56
N ALA A 767 13.15 5.67 -22.23
CA ALA A 767 13.38 6.95 -22.90
C ALA A 767 12.21 7.90 -22.67
N SER A 768 12.51 9.17 -22.58
CA SER A 768 11.51 10.23 -22.57
C SER A 768 11.90 11.40 -23.45
N LEU A 769 10.88 11.99 -24.07
CA LEU A 769 11.00 13.14 -24.96
C LEU A 769 9.94 14.16 -24.55
N SER A 770 10.32 15.41 -24.36
CA SER A 770 9.36 16.48 -24.15
C SER A 770 9.74 17.73 -24.92
N LYS A 771 8.71 18.50 -25.28
CA LYS A 771 8.83 19.79 -25.96
C LYS A 771 7.73 20.73 -25.47
N SER A 772 8.06 21.98 -25.24
CA SER A 772 7.10 23.02 -25.01
C SER A 772 7.23 24.16 -26.00
N TRP A 773 6.12 24.77 -26.38
CA TRP A 773 6.05 25.97 -27.22
C TRP A 773 5.34 27.06 -26.42
N LYS A 774 6.03 28.16 -26.19
CA LYS A 774 5.50 29.32 -25.49
C LYS A 774 5.15 30.40 -26.51
N ILE A 775 3.87 30.70 -26.66
CA ILE A 775 3.33 31.71 -27.61
C ILE A 775 2.55 32.71 -26.77
N LYS A 776 3.16 33.84 -26.44
CA LYS A 776 2.60 34.86 -25.54
C LYS A 776 2.20 34.26 -24.18
N LYS A 777 0.90 34.28 -23.87
CA LYS A 777 0.32 33.67 -22.65
C LYS A 777 -0.02 32.20 -22.78
N HIS A 778 0.14 31.61 -23.97
CA HIS A 778 -0.20 30.25 -24.26
C HIS A 778 1.05 29.37 -24.20
N THR A 779 0.93 28.22 -23.58
CA THR A 779 1.96 27.17 -23.62
C THR A 779 1.34 25.89 -24.13
N LEU A 780 1.88 25.33 -25.20
CA LEU A 780 1.54 24.01 -25.69
C LEU A 780 2.69 23.07 -25.34
N GLY A 781 2.39 21.97 -24.67
CA GLY A 781 3.35 20.93 -24.28
C GLY A 781 3.09 19.63 -25.00
N PHE A 782 4.15 18.92 -25.28
CA PHE A 782 4.16 17.56 -25.80
C PHE A 782 5.11 16.71 -24.94
N SER A 783 4.72 15.49 -24.62
CA SER A 783 5.56 14.52 -23.94
C SER A 783 5.33 13.11 -24.46
N LEU A 784 6.39 12.34 -24.54
CA LEU A 784 6.36 10.91 -24.81
C LEU A 784 7.35 10.25 -23.83
N LYS A 785 6.86 9.32 -23.05
CA LYS A 785 7.70 8.44 -22.23
C LYS A 785 7.50 7.01 -22.73
N VAL A 786 8.58 6.28 -22.94
CA VAL A 786 8.59 4.85 -23.23
C VAL A 786 9.40 4.18 -22.15
N THR A 787 8.80 3.27 -21.41
CA THR A 787 9.44 2.49 -20.35
C THR A 787 9.65 1.07 -20.85
N ASN A 788 10.78 0.46 -20.45
CA ASN A 788 11.14 -0.90 -20.83
C ASN A 788 11.17 -1.11 -22.37
N ILE A 789 11.93 -0.28 -23.08
CA ILE A 789 12.09 -0.35 -24.54
C ILE A 789 12.60 -1.72 -24.99
N THR A 790 13.38 -2.38 -24.14
CA THR A 790 13.89 -3.74 -24.37
C THR A 790 12.80 -4.81 -24.35
N ASN A 791 11.57 -4.46 -23.99
CA ASN A 791 10.44 -5.37 -23.86
C ASN A 791 10.73 -6.58 -22.95
N ASN A 792 11.49 -6.34 -21.87
CA ASN A 792 11.79 -7.36 -20.89
C ASN A 792 10.52 -7.69 -20.09
N LYS A 793 9.99 -8.89 -20.27
CA LYS A 793 8.80 -9.41 -19.61
C LYS A 793 9.12 -10.36 -18.44
N ASN A 794 10.40 -10.51 -18.12
CA ASN A 794 10.88 -11.42 -17.07
C ASN A 794 11.23 -10.71 -15.75
N LEU A 795 11.07 -9.37 -15.70
CA LEU A 795 11.25 -8.63 -14.46
C LEU A 795 10.07 -8.92 -13.53
N VAL A 796 10.33 -9.64 -12.46
CA VAL A 796 9.36 -9.90 -11.40
C VAL A 796 9.26 -8.67 -10.50
N THR A 797 8.06 -8.19 -10.29
CA THR A 797 7.76 -7.02 -9.46
C THR A 797 7.30 -7.38 -8.06
N SER A 798 6.61 -8.51 -7.92
CA SER A 798 6.18 -9.04 -6.64
C SER A 798 6.13 -10.56 -6.68
N VAL A 799 6.41 -11.18 -5.54
CA VAL A 799 6.32 -12.62 -5.32
C VAL A 799 5.42 -12.85 -4.13
N SER A 800 4.36 -13.62 -4.32
CA SER A 800 3.46 -14.02 -3.25
C SER A 800 3.75 -15.47 -2.86
N GLU A 801 4.13 -15.65 -1.61
CA GLU A 801 4.28 -16.97 -0.98
C GLU A 801 2.88 -17.53 -0.63
N GLN A 802 2.64 -18.82 -0.86
CA GLN A 802 1.34 -19.43 -0.55
C GLN A 802 1.19 -19.83 0.92
N HIS A 803 2.24 -19.73 1.75
CA HIS A 803 2.35 -20.14 3.16
C HIS A 803 1.88 -21.58 3.40
N ARG A 804 1.92 -22.41 2.40
CA ARG A 804 1.60 -23.83 2.45
C ARG A 804 2.87 -24.67 2.41
N PHE A 805 2.85 -25.80 3.06
CA PHE A 805 3.95 -26.76 3.05
C PHE A 805 3.44 -28.19 3.12
N ASN A 806 3.97 -29.06 2.27
CA ASN A 806 3.63 -30.49 2.28
C ASN A 806 4.45 -31.21 3.36
N TYR A 807 3.89 -31.30 4.56
CA TYR A 807 4.54 -31.96 5.70
C TYR A 807 4.65 -33.47 5.55
N SER A 808 3.75 -34.11 4.79
CA SER A 808 3.75 -35.59 4.61
C SER A 808 4.93 -36.06 3.77
N GLU A 809 5.30 -35.29 2.75
CA GLU A 809 6.39 -35.60 1.81
C GLU A 809 7.65 -34.79 2.06
N HIS A 810 7.57 -33.77 2.93
CA HIS A 810 8.60 -32.74 3.10
C HIS A 810 9.03 -32.14 1.76
N ASN A 811 8.05 -31.83 0.89
CA ASN A 811 8.27 -31.32 -0.44
C ASN A 811 8.11 -29.80 -0.49
N ALA A 812 9.17 -29.12 -0.86
CA ALA A 812 9.21 -27.67 -1.00
C ALA A 812 8.50 -27.14 -2.25
N ASP A 813 8.35 -28.00 -3.29
CA ASP A 813 7.85 -27.62 -4.61
C ASP A 813 6.35 -27.86 -4.78
N SER A 814 5.67 -28.50 -3.80
CA SER A 814 4.22 -28.76 -3.87
C SER A 814 3.38 -27.48 -3.96
N PHE A 815 3.87 -26.39 -3.42
CA PHE A 815 3.18 -25.10 -3.43
C PHE A 815 4.15 -23.99 -3.86
N PRO A 816 4.40 -23.84 -5.19
CA PRO A 816 5.35 -22.85 -5.71
C PRO A 816 4.83 -21.42 -5.52
N ASN A 817 5.75 -20.48 -5.45
CA ASN A 817 5.44 -19.04 -5.39
C ASN A 817 4.60 -18.57 -6.58
N LYS A 818 3.77 -17.56 -6.37
CA LYS A 818 3.03 -16.85 -7.42
C LYS A 818 3.73 -15.53 -7.74
N TYR A 819 3.72 -15.14 -9.01
CA TYR A 819 4.51 -14.00 -9.49
C TYR A 819 3.67 -12.95 -10.20
N TYR A 820 3.98 -11.66 -9.91
CA TYR A 820 3.64 -10.55 -10.78
C TYR A 820 4.85 -10.13 -11.58
N TYR A 821 4.66 -9.86 -12.86
CA TYR A 821 5.70 -9.41 -13.76
C TYR A 821 5.47 -7.97 -14.20
N ALA A 822 6.57 -7.21 -14.36
CA ALA A 822 6.51 -5.91 -14.98
C ALA A 822 5.94 -6.01 -16.38
N LEU A 823 5.17 -5.01 -16.78
CA LEU A 823 4.67 -4.94 -18.15
C LEU A 823 5.85 -4.85 -19.14
N GLY A 824 5.70 -5.38 -20.33
CA GLY A 824 6.63 -5.19 -21.43
C GLY A 824 6.80 -3.69 -21.76
N THR A 825 7.03 -3.35 -23.01
CA THR A 825 7.19 -1.95 -23.41
C THR A 825 5.89 -1.18 -23.14
N THR A 826 5.94 -0.20 -22.24
CA THR A 826 4.84 0.73 -21.99
C THR A 826 5.16 2.11 -22.52
N PHE A 827 4.13 2.85 -22.92
CA PHE A 827 4.28 4.23 -23.34
C PHE A 827 3.23 5.13 -22.71
N ASN A 828 3.60 6.40 -22.56
CA ASN A 828 2.71 7.49 -22.21
C ASN A 828 2.96 8.66 -23.15
N PHE A 829 1.94 9.03 -23.94
CA PHE A 829 1.95 10.15 -24.84
C PHE A 829 1.06 11.26 -24.26
N GLY A 830 1.60 12.44 -24.07
CA GLY A 830 0.88 13.55 -23.45
C GLY A 830 0.85 14.81 -24.31
N ILE A 831 -0.30 15.47 -24.32
CA ILE A 831 -0.47 16.83 -24.86
C ILE A 831 -1.03 17.68 -23.74
N SER A 832 -0.42 18.86 -23.53
CA SER A 832 -0.86 19.83 -22.54
C SER A 832 -1.00 21.21 -23.15
N TYR A 833 -2.04 21.91 -22.73
CA TYR A 833 -2.26 23.32 -23.03
C TYR A 833 -2.41 24.09 -21.74
N SER A 834 -1.72 25.23 -21.64
CA SER A 834 -1.83 26.15 -20.51
C SER A 834 -1.96 27.60 -20.97
N LEU A 835 -2.89 28.32 -20.37
CA LEU A 835 -3.07 29.76 -20.45
C LEU A 835 -2.66 30.36 -19.10
N ASN A 836 -1.58 31.17 -19.08
CA ASN A 836 -0.99 31.79 -17.90
C ASN A 836 -1.39 33.28 -17.76
#